data_9888a7db61e89ef7d9d4e55dfcec62a8
#
_entry.id   9888a7db61e89ef7d9d4e55dfcec62a8
#
_cell.length_a   1.000
_cell.length_b   1.000
_cell.length_c   1.000
_cell.angle_alpha   90.00
_cell.angle_beta   90.00
_cell.angle_gamma   90.00
#
_symmetry.space_group_name_H-M   'P 1'
#
loop_
_entity.id
_entity.type
_entity.pdbx_description
1 polymer ?
#
loop_
_entity_poly.entity_id
_entity_poly.type
_entity_poly.pdbx_seq_one_letter_code
_entity_poly.pdbx_strand_id
1 'polypeptide(L)'
;MSITMDTALASLVPNKRRVSALKSLGVTTVGEALTYYPFRVTEPVPLRTIREAVIGQQMAFAAQVRDVRVVQGRMSRVIATVDDTDYARTRHMPGGIAQLAFFGGRKNYVDWVARRLKSSPILVVSGVPSEYMGQLQFTHPDIVTVAPGPAGTAMGSGGENSIPDAAADSASTGSAGPYANFQSAADWPASTLKYDADTVADALTRVCRPRPIYHASSRISSEHIHETILGLLWMMGVRAASVPEGQNMPAELAAPSTDNITVQNGEESESKVATLAQSIPDILPKSIRAAKGLLHRAEAFLAIHDPDSTVRFKAAIETLRYEEAFVSQASLLKARQHAHKSSAHPCLLDGDNETGAASTTAVTNLRDRFIASLPFELTAGQHQVVEDIAADLARDWPMQRLLQGEVGSGKTVVALAAMLQVVGAGYQAVLVAPTQVLAEQHFETIGKMVADLNVPVTLLTGGMKLAARRKALAAAASGEPGIIVATHAAFSKTFQAPHLALVVIDEQHRFGVEQRESLNAKTDDGTTPHLLVMTATPIPRTAAMTWFGDLDISWLTELPGGRKPIRTVVVNEADAGTMGRMFAHIRARVDAGERAYIVCPRIDTDDEDDGGVSAADSARRSRGLSAGSSGRSSRAASSRTSRASADDIGIDDPYETFDDNGETVVRPPLHSVAEIADRLQKLPQFAGIRFATLTGRDKDDVKTQVMADFASGETPILVSTTVIEVGVDVKQASCIVIFDADRYGLSQLHQLRGRVGRGGTNSWAFLISRAEPGSPAEQRLEVIHNSLDGAEIAQADLEFRGAGDVLGDAQSGGKSSLKLLRVVKDADMIADARTRAEQLLEADPELAGEVQLAGAVLDFTRGNETFLTSS
;
A
#
# COMPACT_ATOMS: atom_id res chain seq x y z
N MET A 1 -15.97 -22.70 -24.09
CA MET A 1 -16.26 -21.62 -23.10
C MET A 1 -15.36 -20.45 -23.40
N SER A 2 -15.89 -19.26 -23.57
CA SER A 2 -15.09 -18.04 -23.63
C SER A 2 -14.47 -17.78 -22.25
N ILE A 3 -13.17 -17.58 -22.18
CA ILE A 3 -12.47 -17.23 -20.94
C ILE A 3 -12.62 -15.73 -20.76
N THR A 4 -13.15 -15.32 -19.61
CA THR A 4 -13.31 -13.92 -19.21
C THR A 4 -12.42 -13.59 -18.02
N MET A 5 -12.33 -12.32 -17.65
CA MET A 5 -11.55 -11.87 -16.46
C MET A 5 -12.05 -12.53 -15.16
N ASP A 6 -13.35 -12.81 -15.04
CA ASP A 6 -13.95 -13.43 -13.83
C ASP A 6 -13.81 -14.96 -13.78
N THR A 7 -13.25 -15.57 -14.82
CA THR A 7 -13.09 -17.03 -14.86
C THR A 7 -12.15 -17.49 -13.74
N ALA A 8 -12.60 -18.44 -12.91
CA ALA A 8 -11.83 -18.96 -11.81
C ALA A 8 -10.60 -19.76 -12.28
N LEU A 9 -9.42 -19.51 -11.72
CA LEU A 9 -8.18 -20.24 -12.04
C LEU A 9 -8.31 -21.75 -11.82
N ALA A 10 -9.11 -22.17 -10.84
CA ALA A 10 -9.33 -23.57 -10.53
C ALA A 10 -9.97 -24.37 -11.67
N SER A 11 -10.66 -23.72 -12.61
CA SER A 11 -11.25 -24.35 -13.79
C SER A 11 -10.29 -24.46 -14.99
N LEU A 12 -9.20 -23.66 -14.98
CA LEU A 12 -8.28 -23.56 -16.10
C LEU A 12 -6.92 -24.22 -15.80
N VAL A 13 -6.45 -24.12 -14.55
CA VAL A 13 -5.13 -24.63 -14.14
C VAL A 13 -5.27 -26.02 -13.49
N PRO A 14 -4.82 -27.10 -14.12
CA PRO A 14 -4.99 -28.46 -13.62
C PRO A 14 -4.22 -28.75 -12.32
N ASN A 15 -3.12 -28.06 -12.08
CA ASN A 15 -2.29 -28.25 -10.88
C ASN A 15 -2.91 -27.62 -9.64
N LYS A 16 -3.62 -28.42 -8.85
CA LYS A 16 -4.30 -27.99 -7.61
C LYS A 16 -3.34 -27.36 -6.58
N ARG A 17 -2.06 -27.79 -6.53
CA ARG A 17 -1.07 -27.18 -5.62
C ARG A 17 -0.72 -25.76 -6.06
N ARG A 18 -0.56 -25.55 -7.39
CA ARG A 18 -0.30 -24.21 -7.95
C ARG A 18 -1.50 -23.27 -7.72
N VAL A 19 -2.72 -23.76 -7.95
CA VAL A 19 -3.95 -23.02 -7.65
C VAL A 19 -4.04 -22.63 -6.16
N SER A 20 -3.73 -23.58 -5.26
CA SER A 20 -3.73 -23.31 -3.82
C SER A 20 -2.65 -22.30 -3.41
N ALA A 21 -1.47 -22.33 -4.04
CA ALA A 21 -0.40 -21.39 -3.79
C ALA A 21 -0.74 -19.98 -4.31
N LEU A 22 -1.34 -19.87 -5.50
CA LEU A 22 -1.84 -18.60 -6.04
C LEU A 22 -2.97 -18.02 -5.18
N LYS A 23 -3.87 -18.88 -4.70
CA LYS A 23 -4.94 -18.45 -3.77
C LYS A 23 -4.37 -17.87 -2.47
N SER A 24 -3.25 -18.39 -1.95
CA SER A 24 -2.60 -17.80 -0.77
C SER A 24 -1.98 -16.42 -1.02
N LEU A 25 -1.78 -16.03 -2.30
CA LEU A 25 -1.38 -14.69 -2.72
C LEU A 25 -2.58 -13.79 -3.07
N GLY A 26 -3.82 -14.28 -2.86
CA GLY A 26 -5.04 -13.55 -3.22
C GLY A 26 -5.39 -13.64 -4.71
N VAL A 27 -4.80 -14.57 -5.48
CA VAL A 27 -5.03 -14.72 -6.92
C VAL A 27 -5.92 -15.94 -7.16
N THR A 28 -7.18 -15.71 -7.50
CA THR A 28 -8.23 -16.74 -7.66
C THR A 28 -8.90 -16.74 -9.03
N THR A 29 -8.90 -15.59 -9.73
CA THR A 29 -9.48 -15.38 -11.05
C THR A 29 -8.43 -15.03 -12.11
N VAL A 30 -8.80 -15.07 -13.37
CA VAL A 30 -7.96 -14.63 -14.50
C VAL A 30 -7.63 -13.14 -14.35
N GLY A 31 -8.62 -12.31 -14.01
CA GLY A 31 -8.42 -10.88 -13.80
C GLY A 31 -7.42 -10.58 -12.70
N GLU A 32 -7.53 -11.25 -11.55
CA GLU A 32 -6.57 -11.10 -10.46
C GLU A 32 -5.16 -11.57 -10.86
N ALA A 33 -5.05 -12.59 -11.70
CA ALA A 33 -3.75 -13.04 -12.22
C ALA A 33 -3.13 -12.03 -13.18
N LEU A 34 -3.90 -11.46 -14.11
CA LEU A 34 -3.41 -10.45 -15.06
C LEU A 34 -3.10 -9.12 -14.38
N THR A 35 -3.80 -8.80 -13.29
CA THR A 35 -3.50 -7.62 -12.47
C THR A 35 -2.52 -7.90 -11.31
N TYR A 36 -1.92 -9.08 -11.26
CA TYR A 36 -0.79 -9.37 -10.39
C TYR A 36 0.50 -8.92 -11.09
N TYR A 37 0.81 -7.64 -10.99
CA TYR A 37 1.87 -7.01 -11.76
C TYR A 37 3.27 -7.39 -11.28
N PRO A 38 4.27 -7.47 -12.18
CA PRO A 38 5.66 -7.63 -11.79
C PRO A 38 6.17 -6.33 -11.15
N PHE A 39 6.94 -6.44 -10.09
CA PHE A 39 7.51 -5.26 -9.42
C PHE A 39 8.76 -4.73 -10.12
N ARG A 40 9.43 -5.54 -10.93
CA ARG A 40 10.55 -5.15 -11.77
C ARG A 40 10.68 -6.04 -13.00
N VAL A 41 11.48 -5.61 -13.93
CA VAL A 41 11.89 -6.38 -15.11
C VAL A 41 13.42 -6.47 -15.13
N THR A 42 13.96 -7.60 -15.57
CA THR A 42 15.42 -7.75 -15.75
C THR A 42 15.91 -6.90 -16.90
N GLU A 43 17.17 -6.49 -16.87
CA GLU A 43 17.79 -5.92 -18.03
C GLU A 43 17.91 -6.95 -19.16
N PRO A 44 17.88 -6.51 -20.44
CA PRO A 44 18.16 -7.40 -21.56
C PRO A 44 19.56 -7.98 -21.44
N VAL A 45 19.68 -9.29 -21.64
CA VAL A 45 20.99 -9.96 -21.59
C VAL A 45 21.80 -9.61 -22.84
N PRO A 46 22.99 -9.02 -22.71
CA PRO A 46 23.79 -8.66 -23.87
C PRO A 46 24.33 -9.90 -24.63
N LEU A 47 24.20 -9.84 -25.95
CA LEU A 47 24.77 -10.82 -26.85
C LEU A 47 26.28 -10.58 -26.96
N ARG A 48 27.10 -11.59 -26.60
CA ARG A 48 28.58 -11.56 -26.69
C ARG A 48 29.09 -12.92 -27.19
N THR A 49 30.27 -12.90 -27.78
CA THR A 49 31.01 -14.17 -28.04
C THR A 49 31.74 -14.61 -26.77
N ILE A 50 32.15 -15.90 -26.72
CA ILE A 50 32.90 -16.43 -25.56
C ILE A 50 34.18 -15.61 -25.30
N ARG A 51 34.80 -15.05 -26.33
CA ARG A 51 35.99 -14.21 -26.20
C ARG A 51 35.71 -12.79 -25.67
N GLU A 52 34.50 -12.31 -25.84
CA GLU A 52 34.06 -11.02 -25.29
C GLU A 52 33.54 -11.17 -23.85
N ALA A 53 33.64 -12.33 -23.24
CA ALA A 53 33.16 -12.58 -21.90
C ALA A 53 33.90 -11.72 -20.88
N VAL A 54 33.12 -11.02 -20.06
CA VAL A 54 33.61 -10.27 -18.89
C VAL A 54 33.16 -11.01 -17.64
N ILE A 55 34.10 -11.45 -16.82
CA ILE A 55 33.86 -12.21 -15.61
C ILE A 55 32.92 -11.39 -14.69
N GLY A 56 31.87 -12.06 -14.19
CA GLY A 56 30.87 -11.42 -13.31
C GLY A 56 29.75 -10.69 -14.04
N GLN A 57 29.79 -10.52 -15.38
CA GLN A 57 28.70 -9.88 -16.14
C GLN A 57 27.88 -10.91 -16.91
N GLN A 58 26.58 -10.83 -16.83
CA GLN A 58 25.68 -11.71 -17.57
C GLN A 58 25.83 -11.51 -19.09
N MET A 59 25.82 -12.60 -19.84
CA MET A 59 25.89 -12.62 -21.30
C MET A 59 25.12 -13.79 -21.89
N ALA A 60 24.78 -13.70 -23.19
CA ALA A 60 24.20 -14.80 -23.96
C ALA A 60 24.93 -15.01 -25.29
N PHE A 61 25.01 -16.27 -25.71
CA PHE A 61 25.65 -16.69 -26.95
C PHE A 61 25.08 -18.03 -27.46
N ALA A 62 25.24 -18.29 -28.74
CA ALA A 62 24.96 -19.60 -29.30
C ALA A 62 26.28 -20.41 -29.42
N ALA A 63 26.23 -21.70 -29.10
CA ALA A 63 27.40 -22.55 -29.15
C ALA A 63 27.04 -23.99 -29.52
N GLN A 64 28.01 -24.72 -30.12
CA GLN A 64 27.92 -26.14 -30.35
C GLN A 64 28.45 -26.93 -29.15
N VAL A 65 27.76 -28.02 -28.81
CA VAL A 65 28.22 -28.95 -27.77
C VAL A 65 29.31 -29.87 -28.36
N ARG A 66 30.51 -29.79 -27.79
CA ARG A 66 31.66 -30.64 -28.21
C ARG A 66 31.75 -31.92 -27.40
N ASP A 67 31.56 -31.86 -26.10
CA ASP A 67 31.69 -33.01 -25.18
C ASP A 67 30.77 -32.81 -23.95
N VAL A 68 30.25 -33.93 -23.44
CA VAL A 68 29.40 -33.95 -22.23
C VAL A 68 29.86 -35.08 -21.32
N ARG A 69 30.36 -34.73 -20.13
CA ARG A 69 30.83 -35.64 -19.10
C ARG A 69 29.98 -35.59 -17.85
N VAL A 70 29.61 -36.74 -17.35
CA VAL A 70 28.97 -36.87 -16.05
C VAL A 70 30.02 -37.34 -15.03
N VAL A 71 30.31 -36.49 -14.07
CA VAL A 71 31.26 -36.77 -12.98
C VAL A 71 30.46 -37.18 -11.76
N GLN A 72 30.61 -38.42 -11.32
CA GLN A 72 29.99 -38.95 -10.12
C GLN A 72 30.86 -38.66 -8.90
N GLY A 73 30.27 -38.16 -7.83
CA GLY A 73 30.93 -37.80 -6.57
C GLY A 73 29.92 -37.55 -5.46
N ARG A 74 30.38 -36.99 -4.35
CA ARG A 74 29.48 -36.58 -3.22
C ARG A 74 28.36 -35.65 -3.67
N MET A 75 28.61 -34.82 -4.70
CA MET A 75 27.63 -34.12 -5.54
C MET A 75 27.92 -34.47 -6.99
N SER A 76 26.96 -35.12 -7.67
CA SER A 76 27.11 -35.45 -9.08
C SER A 76 27.02 -34.17 -9.90
N ARG A 77 27.84 -34.04 -10.95
CA ARG A 77 27.85 -32.87 -11.82
C ARG A 77 27.95 -33.26 -13.29
N VAL A 78 27.33 -32.44 -14.13
CA VAL A 78 27.50 -32.51 -15.60
C VAL A 78 28.41 -31.39 -16.00
N ILE A 79 29.43 -31.69 -16.79
CA ILE A 79 30.31 -30.69 -17.39
C ILE A 79 30.19 -30.87 -18.92
N ALA A 80 29.81 -29.81 -19.60
CA ALA A 80 29.77 -29.76 -21.05
C ALA A 80 30.80 -28.77 -21.58
N THR A 81 31.52 -29.13 -22.61
CA THR A 81 32.41 -28.23 -23.34
C THR A 81 31.66 -27.71 -24.56
N VAL A 82 31.59 -26.41 -24.71
CA VAL A 82 30.86 -25.71 -25.79
C VAL A 82 31.82 -24.82 -26.57
N ASP A 83 31.54 -24.66 -27.85
CA ASP A 83 32.34 -23.92 -28.83
C ASP A 83 31.39 -22.98 -29.61
N ASP A 84 31.64 -21.67 -29.60
CA ASP A 84 30.84 -20.65 -30.29
C ASP A 84 31.43 -20.23 -31.65
N THR A 85 32.36 -20.98 -32.23
CA THR A 85 33.08 -20.58 -33.46
C THR A 85 32.13 -20.22 -34.60
N ASP A 86 31.04 -20.93 -34.81
CA ASP A 86 30.07 -20.64 -35.87
C ASP A 86 29.26 -19.37 -35.56
N TYR A 87 28.88 -19.18 -34.33
CA TYR A 87 28.20 -17.96 -33.88
C TYR A 87 29.14 -16.75 -33.95
N ALA A 88 30.40 -16.89 -33.51
CA ALA A 88 31.39 -15.82 -33.56
C ALA A 88 31.70 -15.41 -35.00
N ARG A 89 31.71 -16.38 -35.97
CA ARG A 89 31.90 -16.10 -37.39
C ARG A 89 30.79 -15.19 -37.94
N THR A 90 29.51 -15.36 -37.53
CA THR A 90 28.42 -14.48 -37.96
C THR A 90 28.59 -13.05 -37.44
N ARG A 91 29.39 -12.84 -36.41
CA ARG A 91 29.72 -11.55 -35.82
C ARG A 91 31.11 -11.04 -36.24
N HIS A 92 31.75 -11.67 -37.21
CA HIS A 92 33.11 -11.35 -37.64
C HIS A 92 34.17 -11.38 -36.52
N MET A 93 33.98 -12.28 -35.54
CA MET A 93 34.84 -12.45 -34.37
C MET A 93 35.46 -13.86 -34.36
N PRO A 94 36.65 -14.03 -33.75
CA PRO A 94 37.21 -15.35 -33.53
C PRO A 94 36.42 -16.10 -32.45
N GLY A 95 36.15 -17.38 -32.69
CA GLY A 95 35.48 -18.25 -31.72
C GLY A 95 36.27 -18.53 -30.44
N GLY A 96 35.60 -19.06 -29.45
CA GLY A 96 36.10 -19.45 -28.13
C GLY A 96 35.51 -20.76 -27.64
N ILE A 97 36.12 -21.31 -26.59
CA ILE A 97 35.63 -22.52 -25.91
C ILE A 97 35.34 -22.17 -24.44
N ALA A 98 34.23 -22.68 -23.91
CA ALA A 98 33.85 -22.52 -22.52
C ALA A 98 33.31 -23.84 -21.94
N GLN A 99 33.26 -23.91 -20.59
CA GLN A 99 32.66 -25.05 -19.89
C GLN A 99 31.30 -24.60 -19.28
N LEU A 100 30.31 -25.50 -19.39
CA LEU A 100 29.04 -25.37 -18.66
C LEU A 100 29.06 -26.41 -17.55
N ALA A 101 28.83 -25.98 -16.30
CA ALA A 101 28.83 -26.86 -15.13
C ALA A 101 27.45 -26.85 -14.45
N PHE A 102 26.88 -28.06 -14.30
CA PHE A 102 25.60 -28.25 -13.60
C PHE A 102 25.80 -29.20 -12.41
N PHE A 103 25.49 -28.77 -11.22
CA PHE A 103 25.58 -29.56 -10.01
C PHE A 103 24.17 -29.99 -9.57
N GLY A 104 24.01 -31.24 -9.11
CA GLY A 104 22.72 -31.71 -8.63
C GLY A 104 22.84 -32.82 -7.59
N GLY A 105 22.13 -32.67 -6.47
CA GLY A 105 22.02 -33.68 -5.44
C GLY A 105 21.10 -34.86 -5.81
N ARG A 106 20.28 -34.72 -6.89
CA ARG A 106 19.34 -35.74 -7.35
C ARG A 106 19.82 -36.30 -8.70
N LYS A 107 19.96 -37.61 -8.78
CA LYS A 107 20.43 -38.31 -10.01
C LYS A 107 19.56 -37.99 -11.22
N ASN A 108 18.24 -37.92 -11.06
CA ASN A 108 17.29 -37.60 -12.14
C ASN A 108 17.55 -36.24 -12.81
N TYR A 109 17.97 -35.23 -12.07
CA TYR A 109 18.30 -33.92 -12.64
C TYR A 109 19.58 -34.00 -13.49
N VAL A 110 20.61 -34.62 -12.97
CA VAL A 110 21.88 -34.78 -13.67
C VAL A 110 21.71 -35.58 -14.96
N ASP A 111 20.93 -36.67 -14.92
CA ASP A 111 20.63 -37.49 -16.10
C ASP A 111 19.76 -36.73 -17.12
N TRP A 112 18.85 -35.88 -16.66
CA TRP A 112 18.02 -35.03 -17.53
C TRP A 112 18.89 -33.98 -18.25
N VAL A 113 19.73 -33.24 -17.52
CA VAL A 113 20.64 -32.26 -18.13
C VAL A 113 21.58 -32.94 -19.12
N ALA A 114 22.19 -34.06 -18.75
CA ALA A 114 23.11 -34.78 -19.63
C ALA A 114 22.44 -35.28 -20.91
N ARG A 115 21.22 -35.80 -20.83
CA ARG A 115 20.44 -36.22 -22.01
C ARG A 115 20.16 -35.07 -22.93
N ARG A 116 19.74 -33.96 -22.37
CA ARG A 116 19.37 -32.73 -23.08
C ARG A 116 20.57 -32.12 -23.81
N LEU A 117 21.73 -32.01 -23.17
CA LEU A 117 22.96 -31.52 -23.77
C LEU A 117 23.48 -32.46 -24.89
N LYS A 118 23.12 -33.75 -24.84
CA LYS A 118 23.50 -34.75 -25.89
C LYS A 118 22.49 -34.78 -27.04
N SER A 119 21.24 -34.37 -26.83
CA SER A 119 20.18 -34.45 -27.85
C SER A 119 20.23 -33.31 -28.85
N SER A 120 20.87 -32.20 -28.53
CA SER A 120 20.90 -31.04 -29.42
C SER A 120 22.36 -30.63 -29.70
N PRO A 121 22.76 -30.51 -30.97
CA PRO A 121 24.10 -30.07 -31.31
C PRO A 121 24.33 -28.57 -31.06
N ILE A 122 23.30 -27.77 -31.05
CA ILE A 122 23.36 -26.30 -30.85
C ILE A 122 22.58 -25.91 -29.61
N LEU A 123 23.19 -25.07 -28.78
CA LEU A 123 22.60 -24.48 -27.58
C LEU A 123 22.69 -22.96 -27.67
N VAL A 124 21.71 -22.29 -27.15
CA VAL A 124 21.83 -20.90 -26.70
C VAL A 124 22.01 -20.91 -25.19
N VAL A 125 23.06 -20.25 -24.74
CA VAL A 125 23.51 -20.23 -23.33
C VAL A 125 23.38 -18.80 -22.81
N SER A 126 22.82 -18.64 -21.64
CA SER A 126 22.84 -17.38 -20.89
C SER A 126 23.31 -17.60 -19.46
N GLY A 127 24.25 -16.80 -19.02
CA GLY A 127 24.77 -16.91 -17.67
C GLY A 127 25.88 -15.93 -17.37
N VAL A 128 26.36 -16.00 -16.13
CA VAL A 128 27.48 -15.19 -15.65
C VAL A 128 28.76 -16.02 -15.77
N PRO A 129 29.75 -15.57 -16.58
CA PRO A 129 31.02 -16.26 -16.71
C PRO A 129 31.84 -16.11 -15.43
N SER A 130 32.53 -17.20 -15.07
CA SER A 130 33.50 -17.25 -13.99
C SER A 130 34.76 -17.95 -14.51
N GLU A 131 35.88 -17.79 -13.86
CA GLU A 131 37.10 -18.49 -14.17
C GLU A 131 37.32 -19.65 -13.21
N TYR A 132 37.52 -20.85 -13.74
CA TYR A 132 37.85 -22.03 -12.95
C TYR A 132 39.00 -22.81 -13.57
N MET A 133 40.11 -22.96 -12.84
CA MET A 133 41.35 -23.63 -13.31
C MET A 133 41.88 -23.08 -14.65
N GLY A 134 41.83 -21.78 -14.85
CA GLY A 134 42.29 -21.12 -16.09
C GLY A 134 41.34 -21.31 -17.29
N GLN A 135 40.14 -21.81 -17.08
CA GLN A 135 39.11 -21.96 -18.11
C GLN A 135 37.88 -21.16 -17.80
N LEU A 136 37.25 -20.60 -18.84
CA LEU A 136 35.99 -19.90 -18.72
C LEU A 136 34.88 -20.92 -18.45
N GLN A 137 34.13 -20.72 -17.33
CA GLN A 137 33.07 -21.60 -16.89
C GLN A 137 31.79 -20.83 -16.61
N PHE A 138 30.65 -21.42 -17.01
CA PHE A 138 29.31 -20.97 -16.64
C PHE A 138 28.68 -21.99 -15.68
N THR A 139 28.37 -21.56 -14.46
CA THR A 139 27.77 -22.43 -13.45
C THR A 139 26.25 -22.26 -13.45
N HIS A 140 25.52 -23.37 -13.66
CA HIS A 140 24.07 -23.40 -13.82
C HIS A 140 23.52 -22.35 -14.79
N PRO A 141 24.10 -22.20 -16.01
CA PRO A 141 23.54 -21.27 -16.97
C PRO A 141 22.18 -21.72 -17.44
N ASP A 142 21.37 -20.74 -17.88
CA ASP A 142 20.16 -21.03 -18.64
C ASP A 142 20.55 -21.53 -20.02
N ILE A 143 19.93 -22.63 -20.46
CA ILE A 143 20.19 -23.23 -21.76
C ILE A 143 18.89 -23.43 -22.55
N VAL A 144 18.89 -23.05 -23.83
CA VAL A 144 17.84 -23.34 -24.78
C VAL A 144 18.42 -24.21 -25.89
N THR A 145 17.83 -25.38 -26.14
CA THR A 145 18.24 -26.30 -27.21
C THR A 145 17.60 -25.85 -28.51
N VAL A 146 18.37 -25.87 -29.58
CA VAL A 146 17.89 -25.57 -30.93
C VAL A 146 17.69 -26.86 -31.69
N ALA A 147 16.48 -27.10 -32.22
CA ALA A 147 16.19 -28.29 -33.03
C ALA A 147 17.10 -28.31 -34.25
N PRO A 148 17.64 -29.48 -34.65
CA PRO A 148 18.35 -29.60 -35.92
C PRO A 148 17.33 -29.33 -37.03
N GLY A 149 17.57 -28.32 -37.84
CA GLY A 149 16.76 -28.09 -39.06
C GLY A 149 16.70 -29.38 -39.88
N PRO A 150 15.68 -29.60 -40.75
CA PRO A 150 15.55 -30.78 -41.54
C PRO A 150 16.82 -30.96 -42.40
N ALA A 151 17.71 -31.81 -41.89
CA ALA A 151 18.95 -32.16 -42.60
C ALA A 151 18.53 -32.84 -43.89
N GLY A 152 18.97 -32.29 -45.02
CA GLY A 152 18.80 -32.87 -46.32
C GLY A 152 19.11 -34.36 -46.27
N THR A 153 18.18 -35.14 -46.79
CA THR A 153 18.23 -36.58 -47.01
C THR A 153 19.62 -37.07 -47.44
N ALA A 154 20.34 -37.70 -46.52
CA ALA A 154 21.44 -38.62 -46.84
C ALA A 154 21.03 -40.00 -46.36
N MET A 155 20.89 -40.89 -47.33
CA MET A 155 20.56 -42.32 -47.23
C MET A 155 21.30 -43.07 -46.11
N GLY A 156 20.58 -43.99 -45.46
CA GLY A 156 21.26 -45.08 -44.73
C GLY A 156 20.33 -45.80 -43.73
N SER A 157 19.58 -46.73 -44.23
CA SER A 157 19.14 -48.00 -43.60
C SER A 157 18.83 -48.09 -42.09
N GLY A 158 17.57 -48.46 -41.89
CA GLY A 158 17.17 -49.58 -41.01
C GLY A 158 17.26 -49.38 -39.50
N GLY A 159 16.12 -49.29 -38.87
CA GLY A 159 15.98 -49.47 -37.45
C GLY A 159 14.71 -48.93 -36.91
N GLU A 160 13.62 -49.70 -37.01
CA GLU A 160 12.41 -49.47 -36.18
C GLU A 160 12.85 -49.47 -34.70
N ASN A 161 12.67 -48.34 -34.04
CA ASN A 161 12.49 -48.29 -32.62
C ASN A 161 11.40 -47.28 -32.28
N SER A 162 10.25 -47.85 -31.99
CA SER A 162 9.14 -47.26 -31.34
C SER A 162 9.61 -46.47 -30.08
N ILE A 163 9.23 -45.21 -30.06
CA ILE A 163 9.38 -44.36 -28.88
C ILE A 163 8.51 -44.99 -27.76
N PRO A 164 9.04 -45.38 -26.61
CA PRO A 164 8.20 -45.78 -25.51
C PRO A 164 7.49 -44.57 -24.97
N ASP A 165 6.20 -44.67 -24.89
CA ASP A 165 5.30 -43.75 -24.16
C ASP A 165 5.80 -43.54 -22.73
N ALA A 166 6.55 -42.49 -22.46
CA ALA A 166 7.03 -42.12 -21.12
C ALA A 166 6.06 -41.19 -20.40
N ALA A 167 4.76 -41.31 -20.70
CA ALA A 167 3.72 -40.48 -20.13
C ALA A 167 2.99 -41.07 -18.91
N ALA A 168 3.41 -42.27 -18.42
CA ALA A 168 2.61 -42.99 -17.41
C ALA A 168 3.23 -43.14 -16.01
N ASP A 169 4.45 -42.64 -15.73
CA ASP A 169 5.04 -42.82 -14.38
C ASP A 169 5.86 -41.64 -13.86
N SER A 170 5.25 -40.45 -13.73
CA SER A 170 5.84 -39.34 -12.96
C SER A 170 4.88 -38.63 -12.06
N ALA A 171 4.19 -39.41 -11.23
CA ALA A 171 3.53 -38.92 -10.02
C ALA A 171 4.56 -38.80 -8.87
N SER A 172 5.64 -38.01 -9.06
CA SER A 172 6.48 -37.54 -7.94
C SER A 172 7.35 -36.38 -8.40
N THR A 173 6.99 -35.17 -8.00
CA THR A 173 7.89 -34.05 -7.70
C THR A 173 9.11 -33.86 -8.62
N GLY A 174 8.92 -33.72 -9.92
CA GLY A 174 9.90 -33.19 -10.86
C GLY A 174 9.33 -31.88 -11.40
N SER A 175 10.14 -30.83 -11.49
CA SER A 175 9.77 -29.59 -12.18
C SER A 175 9.44 -29.93 -13.62
N ALA A 176 8.16 -30.20 -13.89
CA ALA A 176 7.66 -30.19 -15.23
C ALA A 176 7.87 -28.77 -15.76
N GLY A 177 8.26 -28.62 -17.04
CA GLY A 177 8.43 -27.33 -17.68
C GLY A 177 7.19 -26.45 -17.55
N PRO A 178 7.28 -25.16 -17.82
CA PRO A 178 6.26 -24.16 -17.54
C PRO A 178 4.85 -24.50 -18.04
N TYR A 179 4.76 -25.33 -19.05
CA TYR A 179 3.50 -25.64 -19.76
C TYR A 179 2.97 -27.07 -19.51
N ALA A 180 3.64 -27.88 -18.72
CA ALA A 180 3.22 -29.26 -18.42
C ALA A 180 1.91 -29.37 -17.61
N ASN A 181 1.32 -28.23 -17.22
CA ASN A 181 0.08 -28.15 -16.44
C ASN A 181 -1.16 -27.88 -17.31
N PHE A 182 -1.02 -27.68 -18.61
CA PHE A 182 -2.12 -27.49 -19.55
C PHE A 182 -2.47 -28.81 -20.25
N GLN A 183 -3.74 -29.00 -20.61
CA GLN A 183 -4.35 -30.29 -20.92
C GLN A 183 -3.71 -31.10 -22.05
N SER A 184 -2.83 -30.53 -22.87
CA SER A 184 -1.89 -31.30 -23.68
C SER A 184 -0.69 -30.43 -24.08
N ALA A 185 0.52 -30.98 -23.96
CA ALA A 185 1.71 -30.36 -24.52
C ALA A 185 1.65 -30.24 -26.06
N ALA A 186 0.72 -30.98 -26.73
CA ALA A 186 0.54 -30.97 -28.17
C ALA A 186 -0.19 -29.69 -28.69
N ASP A 187 -0.85 -28.93 -27.81
CA ASP A 187 -1.56 -27.71 -28.20
C ASP A 187 -0.67 -26.44 -28.15
N TRP A 188 0.58 -26.59 -27.74
CA TRP A 188 1.52 -25.48 -27.66
C TRP A 188 2.46 -25.49 -28.88
N PRO A 189 2.69 -24.35 -29.55
CA PRO A 189 3.72 -24.29 -30.58
C PRO A 189 5.07 -24.65 -29.98
N ALA A 190 5.86 -25.47 -30.66
CA ALA A 190 7.22 -25.85 -30.20
C ALA A 190 8.10 -24.66 -29.84
N SER A 191 7.84 -23.52 -30.49
CA SER A 191 8.46 -22.22 -30.25
C SER A 191 8.18 -21.59 -28.87
N THR A 192 7.15 -22.02 -28.15
CA THR A 192 6.78 -21.50 -26.81
C THR A 192 7.34 -22.34 -25.67
N LEU A 193 7.96 -23.48 -25.95
CA LEU A 193 8.57 -24.32 -24.92
C LEU A 193 9.84 -23.64 -24.38
N LYS A 194 9.94 -23.49 -23.10
CA LYS A 194 11.05 -22.82 -22.37
C LYS A 194 12.44 -23.28 -22.79
N TYR A 195 12.54 -24.50 -23.22
CA TYR A 195 13.82 -25.20 -23.39
C TYR A 195 14.19 -25.49 -24.84
N ASP A 196 13.29 -25.40 -25.79
CA ASP A 196 13.51 -25.75 -27.16
C ASP A 196 13.08 -24.62 -28.10
N ALA A 197 13.85 -24.33 -29.11
CA ALA A 197 13.59 -23.32 -30.12
C ALA A 197 13.83 -23.91 -31.53
N ASP A 198 13.10 -23.43 -32.52
CA ASP A 198 13.21 -23.88 -33.90
C ASP A 198 14.48 -23.34 -34.58
N THR A 199 14.89 -22.12 -34.22
CA THR A 199 16.09 -21.45 -34.77
C THR A 199 16.97 -20.84 -33.69
N VAL A 200 18.24 -20.62 -34.02
CA VAL A 200 19.21 -19.90 -33.17
C VAL A 200 18.74 -18.47 -32.90
N ALA A 201 18.18 -17.80 -33.92
CA ALA A 201 17.70 -16.43 -33.78
C ALA A 201 16.53 -16.34 -32.80
N ASP A 202 15.57 -17.25 -32.85
CA ASP A 202 14.46 -17.35 -31.93
C ASP A 202 14.95 -17.62 -30.48
N ALA A 203 15.86 -18.60 -30.32
CA ALA A 203 16.46 -18.92 -29.04
C ALA A 203 17.19 -17.71 -28.40
N LEU A 204 17.98 -16.99 -29.18
CA LEU A 204 18.69 -15.78 -28.72
C LEU A 204 17.71 -14.69 -28.34
N THR A 205 16.69 -14.44 -29.15
CA THR A 205 15.66 -13.44 -28.85
C THR A 205 14.97 -13.73 -27.52
N ARG A 206 14.60 -15.00 -27.27
CA ARG A 206 13.95 -15.40 -26.01
C ARG A 206 14.82 -15.23 -24.79
N VAL A 207 16.10 -15.60 -24.91
CA VAL A 207 17.07 -15.56 -23.81
C VAL A 207 17.42 -14.11 -23.44
N CYS A 208 17.48 -13.22 -24.46
CA CYS A 208 17.87 -11.83 -24.26
C CYS A 208 16.72 -10.92 -23.86
N ARG A 209 15.44 -11.36 -23.99
CA ARG A 209 14.28 -10.54 -23.59
C ARG A 209 14.30 -10.19 -22.11
N PRO A 210 13.84 -8.99 -21.75
CA PRO A 210 13.57 -8.63 -20.38
C PRO A 210 12.57 -9.60 -19.75
N ARG A 211 12.84 -10.07 -18.52
CA ARG A 211 11.94 -11.00 -17.80
C ARG A 211 11.27 -10.28 -16.64
N PRO A 212 9.93 -10.33 -16.56
CA PRO A 212 9.21 -9.76 -15.42
C PRO A 212 9.44 -10.60 -14.15
N ILE A 213 9.61 -9.91 -13.02
CA ILE A 213 9.82 -10.52 -11.71
C ILE A 213 8.64 -10.16 -10.79
N TYR A 214 8.02 -11.19 -10.21
CA TYR A 214 6.84 -11.09 -9.36
C TYR A 214 7.19 -11.35 -7.90
N HIS A 215 6.40 -10.78 -6.99
CA HIS A 215 6.49 -11.13 -5.59
C HIS A 215 6.14 -12.61 -5.41
N ALA A 216 7.10 -13.37 -4.91
CA ALA A 216 7.02 -14.80 -4.73
C ALA A 216 6.75 -15.16 -3.26
N SER A 217 6.38 -16.42 -2.99
CA SER A 217 6.27 -16.96 -1.64
C SER A 217 7.04 -18.27 -1.52
N SER A 218 7.20 -18.78 -0.31
CA SER A 218 7.81 -20.11 -0.09
C SER A 218 7.06 -21.25 -0.81
N ARG A 219 5.82 -21.01 -1.28
CA ARG A 219 4.96 -22.00 -1.95
C ARG A 219 4.99 -21.91 -3.47
N ILE A 220 5.33 -20.73 -4.04
CA ILE A 220 5.34 -20.49 -5.49
C ILE A 220 6.42 -19.48 -5.86
N SER A 221 7.25 -19.82 -6.85
CA SER A 221 8.29 -18.93 -7.35
C SER A 221 7.75 -17.90 -8.35
N SER A 222 8.45 -16.77 -8.52
CA SER A 222 8.16 -15.75 -9.53
C SER A 222 8.01 -16.35 -10.93
N GLU A 223 8.85 -17.33 -11.28
CA GLU A 223 8.81 -18.00 -12.58
C GLU A 223 7.51 -18.79 -12.78
N HIS A 224 7.02 -19.51 -11.76
CA HIS A 224 5.77 -20.24 -11.86
C HIS A 224 4.53 -19.32 -11.93
N ILE A 225 4.61 -18.13 -11.34
CA ILE A 225 3.57 -17.10 -11.48
C ILE A 225 3.56 -16.61 -12.93
N HIS A 226 4.72 -16.21 -13.45
CA HIS A 226 4.89 -15.77 -14.84
C HIS A 226 4.37 -16.80 -15.84
N GLU A 227 4.78 -18.06 -15.73
CA GLU A 227 4.31 -19.16 -16.55
C GLU A 227 2.78 -19.30 -16.56
N THR A 228 2.17 -19.16 -15.39
CA THR A 228 0.71 -19.26 -15.28
C THR A 228 0.04 -18.12 -16.00
N ILE A 229 0.52 -16.88 -15.84
CA ILE A 229 -0.04 -15.69 -16.49
C ILE A 229 0.11 -15.78 -18.02
N LEU A 230 1.28 -16.17 -18.52
CA LEU A 230 1.49 -16.40 -19.96
C LEU A 230 0.54 -17.47 -20.51
N GLY A 231 0.35 -18.56 -19.77
CA GLY A 231 -0.60 -19.59 -20.15
C GLY A 231 -2.03 -19.09 -20.23
N LEU A 232 -2.45 -18.22 -19.32
CA LEU A 232 -3.79 -17.60 -19.34
C LEU A 232 -3.95 -16.66 -20.55
N LEU A 233 -2.98 -15.79 -20.81
CA LEU A 233 -2.97 -14.90 -21.98
C LEU A 233 -3.08 -15.71 -23.28
N TRP A 234 -2.33 -16.81 -23.38
CA TRP A 234 -2.41 -17.69 -24.53
C TRP A 234 -3.80 -18.32 -24.71
N MET A 235 -4.40 -18.81 -23.63
CA MET A 235 -5.76 -19.39 -23.67
C MET A 235 -6.83 -18.36 -24.03
N MET A 236 -6.63 -17.11 -23.71
CA MET A 236 -7.58 -16.01 -24.00
C MET A 236 -7.56 -15.54 -25.45
N GLY A 237 -6.56 -15.88 -26.23
CA GLY A 237 -6.53 -15.42 -27.60
C GLY A 237 -5.16 -15.28 -28.24
N VAL A 238 -4.09 -15.47 -27.49
CA VAL A 238 -2.75 -15.61 -28.08
C VAL A 238 -2.56 -17.02 -28.64
N ARG A 239 -3.64 -17.73 -29.03
CA ARG A 239 -3.50 -18.87 -29.89
C ARG A 239 -2.87 -18.34 -31.16
N ALA A 240 -1.62 -18.78 -31.42
CA ALA A 240 -1.02 -18.53 -32.71
C ALA A 240 -2.10 -18.85 -33.77
N ALA A 241 -2.39 -17.89 -34.63
CA ALA A 241 -3.18 -18.18 -35.82
C ALA A 241 -2.54 -19.44 -36.38
N SER A 242 -3.28 -20.53 -36.44
CA SER A 242 -2.84 -21.77 -37.08
C SER A 242 -2.31 -21.38 -38.44
N VAL A 243 -1.01 -21.57 -38.65
CA VAL A 243 -0.40 -21.38 -39.95
C VAL A 243 -1.23 -22.24 -40.91
N PRO A 244 -1.82 -21.70 -42.00
CA PRO A 244 -2.54 -22.49 -42.96
C PRO A 244 -1.53 -23.54 -43.48
N GLU A 245 -1.86 -24.81 -43.31
CA GLU A 245 -1.13 -25.89 -43.96
C GLU A 245 -1.13 -25.64 -45.47
N GLY A 246 0.03 -25.36 -46.03
CA GLY A 246 0.23 -25.36 -47.47
C GLY A 246 0.70 -24.05 -48.11
N GLN A 247 1.74 -23.45 -47.68
CA GLN A 247 2.58 -22.61 -48.54
C GLN A 247 4.08 -22.83 -48.26
N ASN A 248 4.72 -23.50 -49.23
CA ASN A 248 6.17 -23.58 -49.33
C ASN A 248 6.77 -22.19 -49.46
N MET A 249 7.51 -21.76 -48.45
CA MET A 249 8.35 -20.55 -48.56
C MET A 249 9.64 -20.87 -49.33
N PRO A 250 10.06 -20.00 -50.27
CA PRO A 250 11.33 -20.18 -51.00
C PRO A 250 12.51 -19.95 -50.07
N ALA A 251 13.48 -20.84 -50.20
CA ALA A 251 14.79 -20.74 -49.54
C ALA A 251 15.64 -19.66 -50.25
N GLU A 252 15.55 -18.42 -49.82
CA GLU A 252 16.56 -17.37 -50.06
C GLU A 252 16.29 -16.20 -49.13
N LEU A 253 17.02 -16.16 -48.01
CA LEU A 253 17.25 -14.93 -47.28
C LEU A 253 18.59 -15.00 -46.56
N ALA A 254 19.60 -14.48 -47.30
CA ALA A 254 20.87 -14.02 -46.76
C ALA A 254 20.64 -12.94 -45.73
N ALA A 255 21.54 -12.88 -44.74
CA ALA A 255 21.70 -11.95 -43.65
C ALA A 255 20.71 -10.73 -43.57
N PRO A 256 19.92 -10.59 -42.50
CA PRO A 256 19.04 -9.46 -42.37
C PRO A 256 19.85 -8.20 -42.04
N SER A 257 19.71 -7.16 -42.87
CA SER A 257 20.03 -5.80 -42.51
C SER A 257 19.07 -5.38 -41.36
N THR A 258 19.58 -4.62 -40.42
CA THR A 258 18.94 -4.21 -39.19
C THR A 258 17.62 -3.43 -39.39
N ASP A 259 17.30 -3.04 -40.64
CA ASP A 259 16.09 -2.25 -40.95
C ASP A 259 14.83 -3.09 -41.28
N ASN A 260 14.98 -4.40 -41.57
CA ASN A 260 13.87 -5.27 -41.95
C ASN A 260 13.22 -6.05 -40.79
N ILE A 261 13.83 -6.04 -39.60
CA ILE A 261 13.30 -6.75 -38.41
C ILE A 261 12.06 -6.03 -37.83
N THR A 262 11.93 -4.73 -38.06
CA THR A 262 10.86 -3.92 -37.48
C THR A 262 9.49 -4.12 -38.15
N VAL A 263 9.44 -4.49 -39.42
CA VAL A 263 8.17 -4.57 -40.20
C VAL A 263 7.46 -5.91 -40.04
N GLN A 264 8.19 -7.03 -40.01
CA GLN A 264 7.57 -8.35 -39.84
C GLN A 264 7.08 -8.64 -38.42
N ASN A 265 7.75 -8.10 -37.41
CA ASN A 265 7.29 -8.17 -36.00
C ASN A 265 6.07 -7.30 -35.74
N GLY A 266 5.80 -6.28 -36.54
CA GLY A 266 4.65 -5.39 -36.41
C GLY A 266 3.34 -6.10 -36.75
N GLU A 267 3.26 -6.78 -37.90
CA GLU A 267 2.02 -7.43 -38.38
C GLU A 267 1.59 -8.64 -37.53
N GLU A 268 2.57 -9.45 -37.04
CA GLU A 268 2.27 -10.54 -36.10
C GLU A 268 1.84 -10.04 -34.72
N SER A 269 2.41 -8.93 -34.27
CA SER A 269 2.04 -8.28 -33.00
C SER A 269 0.64 -7.69 -33.08
N GLU A 270 0.29 -7.02 -34.16
CA GLU A 270 -1.05 -6.44 -34.40
C GLU A 270 -2.14 -7.52 -34.48
N SER A 271 -1.87 -8.67 -35.10
CA SER A 271 -2.81 -9.78 -35.18
C SER A 271 -3.07 -10.42 -33.79
N LYS A 272 -2.05 -10.57 -32.98
CA LYS A 272 -2.15 -11.09 -31.58
C LYS A 272 -2.93 -10.15 -30.69
N VAL A 273 -2.70 -8.85 -30.81
CA VAL A 273 -3.42 -7.81 -30.07
C VAL A 273 -4.89 -7.74 -30.45
N ALA A 274 -5.21 -7.85 -31.75
CA ALA A 274 -6.61 -7.84 -32.23
C ALA A 274 -7.42 -9.02 -31.67
N THR A 275 -6.80 -10.18 -31.46
CA THR A 275 -7.47 -11.36 -30.92
C THR A 275 -7.70 -11.25 -29.41
N LEU A 276 -6.72 -10.70 -28.68
CA LEU A 276 -6.83 -10.44 -27.24
C LEU A 276 -7.82 -9.32 -26.93
N ALA A 277 -7.91 -8.29 -27.76
CA ALA A 277 -8.81 -7.16 -27.58
C ALA A 277 -10.29 -7.57 -27.49
N GLN A 278 -10.66 -8.70 -28.07
CA GLN A 278 -12.02 -9.25 -27.95
C GLN A 278 -12.29 -9.81 -26.54
N SER A 279 -11.27 -10.34 -25.88
CA SER A 279 -11.39 -10.92 -24.53
C SER A 279 -11.02 -9.94 -23.42
N ILE A 280 -10.25 -8.91 -23.73
CA ILE A 280 -9.78 -7.86 -22.82
C ILE A 280 -10.11 -6.51 -23.46
N PRO A 281 -11.34 -6.00 -23.29
CA PRO A 281 -11.72 -4.70 -23.86
C PRO A 281 -11.02 -3.54 -23.16
N ASP A 282 -10.85 -2.43 -23.89
CA ASP A 282 -10.36 -1.19 -23.34
C ASP A 282 -11.36 -0.60 -22.32
N ILE A 283 -10.89 -0.18 -21.17
CA ILE A 283 -11.68 0.55 -20.17
C ILE A 283 -11.63 2.05 -20.47
N LEU A 284 -10.44 2.57 -20.85
CA LEU A 284 -10.28 3.97 -21.20
C LEU A 284 -10.99 4.32 -22.52
N PRO A 285 -11.78 5.41 -22.56
CA PRO A 285 -12.35 5.94 -23.79
C PRO A 285 -11.31 6.12 -24.89
N LYS A 286 -11.67 5.80 -26.13
CA LYS A 286 -10.75 5.90 -27.30
C LYS A 286 -10.14 7.28 -27.45
N SER A 287 -10.94 8.33 -27.20
CA SER A 287 -10.50 9.73 -27.28
C SER A 287 -9.36 10.03 -26.29
N ILE A 288 -9.49 9.56 -25.07
CA ILE A 288 -8.52 9.75 -23.99
C ILE A 288 -7.24 8.97 -24.28
N ARG A 289 -7.39 7.68 -24.65
CA ARG A 289 -6.26 6.82 -24.98
C ARG A 289 -5.43 7.39 -26.15
N ALA A 290 -6.09 7.84 -27.21
CA ALA A 290 -5.43 8.44 -28.36
C ALA A 290 -4.74 9.78 -28.00
N ALA A 291 -5.40 10.63 -27.21
CA ALA A 291 -4.83 11.92 -26.80
C ALA A 291 -3.58 11.78 -25.93
N LYS A 292 -3.44 10.68 -25.19
CA LYS A 292 -2.30 10.40 -24.31
C LYS A 292 -1.27 9.47 -24.94
N GLY A 293 -1.53 8.93 -26.13
CA GLY A 293 -0.65 7.97 -26.80
C GLY A 293 -0.50 6.63 -26.05
N LEU A 294 -1.56 6.21 -25.33
CA LEU A 294 -1.55 4.99 -24.53
C LEU A 294 -1.85 3.74 -25.37
N LEU A 295 -1.32 2.61 -24.94
CA LEU A 295 -1.54 1.31 -25.56
C LEU A 295 -3.00 0.86 -25.40
N HIS A 296 -3.44 -0.11 -26.23
CA HIS A 296 -4.63 -0.88 -25.92
C HIS A 296 -4.43 -1.69 -24.63
N ARG A 297 -5.49 -1.88 -23.85
CA ARG A 297 -5.39 -2.62 -22.58
C ARG A 297 -4.85 -4.04 -22.75
N ALA A 298 -5.33 -4.75 -23.78
CA ALA A 298 -4.82 -6.08 -24.13
C ALA A 298 -3.33 -6.06 -24.47
N GLU A 299 -2.88 -5.05 -25.21
CA GLU A 299 -1.48 -4.83 -25.56
C GLU A 299 -0.64 -4.51 -24.33
N ALA A 300 -1.16 -3.67 -23.42
CA ALA A 300 -0.49 -3.34 -22.17
C ALA A 300 -0.32 -4.58 -21.27
N PHE A 301 -1.33 -5.45 -21.13
CA PHE A 301 -1.17 -6.71 -20.41
C PHE A 301 -0.16 -7.65 -21.06
N LEU A 302 -0.14 -7.73 -22.38
CA LEU A 302 0.87 -8.53 -23.06
C LEU A 302 2.27 -7.96 -22.82
N ALA A 303 2.47 -6.66 -22.98
CA ALA A 303 3.77 -6.00 -22.85
C ALA A 303 4.29 -5.95 -21.41
N ILE A 304 3.42 -5.99 -20.39
CA ILE A 304 3.88 -6.02 -18.98
C ILE A 304 4.27 -7.44 -18.55
N HIS A 305 3.61 -8.48 -19.10
CA HIS A 305 3.86 -9.88 -18.73
C HIS A 305 4.79 -10.63 -19.68
N ASP A 306 4.93 -10.18 -20.93
CA ASP A 306 5.87 -10.72 -21.93
C ASP A 306 6.54 -9.58 -22.72
N PRO A 307 7.34 -8.74 -22.05
CA PRO A 307 7.95 -7.58 -22.70
C PRO A 307 9.00 -8.02 -23.75
N ASP A 308 8.93 -7.40 -24.92
CA ASP A 308 9.97 -7.51 -25.96
C ASP A 308 11.12 -6.53 -25.68
N SER A 309 10.83 -5.42 -25.00
CA SER A 309 11.80 -4.39 -24.66
C SER A 309 11.42 -3.68 -23.34
N THR A 310 12.42 -3.07 -22.70
CA THR A 310 12.20 -2.25 -21.49
C THR A 310 11.37 -1.00 -21.78
N VAL A 311 11.42 -0.47 -23.01
CA VAL A 311 10.64 0.68 -23.43
C VAL A 311 9.15 0.31 -23.49
N ARG A 312 8.83 -0.84 -24.09
CA ARG A 312 7.44 -1.30 -24.21
C ARG A 312 6.87 -1.70 -22.85
N PHE A 313 7.69 -2.29 -21.97
CA PHE A 313 7.33 -2.55 -20.59
C PHE A 313 6.94 -1.26 -19.82
N LYS A 314 7.74 -0.18 -19.97
CA LYS A 314 7.42 1.12 -19.36
C LYS A 314 6.14 1.72 -19.91
N ALA A 315 5.92 1.66 -21.22
CA ALA A 315 4.69 2.15 -21.86
C ALA A 315 3.44 1.36 -21.38
N ALA A 316 3.58 0.05 -21.16
CA ALA A 316 2.52 -0.78 -20.58
C ALA A 316 2.19 -0.37 -19.14
N ILE A 317 3.21 -0.16 -18.29
CA ILE A 317 3.02 0.34 -16.92
C ILE A 317 2.33 1.71 -16.94
N GLU A 318 2.75 2.63 -17.80
CA GLU A 318 2.17 3.96 -17.91
C GLU A 318 0.70 3.89 -18.32
N THR A 319 0.34 3.03 -19.28
CA THR A 319 -1.04 2.82 -19.72
C THR A 319 -1.92 2.29 -18.59
N LEU A 320 -1.49 1.20 -17.92
CA LEU A 320 -2.27 0.57 -16.85
C LEU A 320 -2.35 1.46 -15.59
N ARG A 321 -1.33 2.25 -15.33
CA ARG A 321 -1.31 3.24 -14.25
C ARG A 321 -2.27 4.39 -14.53
N TYR A 322 -2.30 4.89 -15.77
CA TYR A 322 -3.26 5.92 -16.16
C TYR A 322 -4.70 5.40 -16.11
N GLU A 323 -4.93 4.16 -16.52
CA GLU A 323 -6.24 3.49 -16.39
C GLU A 323 -6.69 3.44 -14.93
N GLU A 324 -5.80 3.03 -14.03
CA GLU A 324 -6.09 2.98 -12.59
C GLU A 324 -6.38 4.37 -12.02
N ALA A 325 -5.62 5.40 -12.41
CA ALA A 325 -5.87 6.79 -12.03
C ALA A 325 -7.22 7.27 -12.55
N PHE A 326 -7.55 6.98 -13.82
CA PHE A 326 -8.78 7.44 -14.44
C PHE A 326 -10.03 6.79 -13.83
N VAL A 327 -10.01 5.47 -13.62
CA VAL A 327 -11.13 4.74 -12.99
C VAL A 327 -11.34 5.21 -11.56
N SER A 328 -10.27 5.39 -10.78
CA SER A 328 -10.39 5.88 -9.41
C SER A 328 -10.98 7.28 -9.33
N GLN A 329 -10.51 8.21 -10.19
CA GLN A 329 -11.04 9.58 -10.21
C GLN A 329 -12.49 9.64 -10.74
N ALA A 330 -12.83 8.88 -11.76
CA ALA A 330 -14.20 8.78 -12.26
C ALA A 330 -15.15 8.22 -11.18
N SER A 331 -14.71 7.26 -10.38
CA SER A 331 -15.48 6.70 -9.26
C SER A 331 -15.74 7.74 -8.17
N LEU A 332 -14.72 8.51 -7.78
CA LEU A 332 -14.84 9.57 -6.78
C LEU A 332 -15.78 10.70 -7.26
N LEU A 333 -15.64 11.12 -8.51
CA LEU A 333 -16.48 12.15 -9.09
C LEU A 333 -17.94 11.70 -9.22
N LYS A 334 -18.17 10.44 -9.57
CA LYS A 334 -19.54 9.87 -9.64
C LYS A 334 -20.17 9.75 -8.26
N ALA A 335 -19.40 9.38 -7.24
CA ALA A 335 -19.83 9.38 -5.85
C ALA A 335 -20.25 10.81 -5.40
N ARG A 336 -19.44 11.82 -5.74
CA ARG A 336 -19.76 13.24 -5.49
C ARG A 336 -21.05 13.67 -6.20
N GLN A 337 -21.21 13.35 -7.47
CA GLN A 337 -22.46 13.66 -8.20
C GLN A 337 -23.68 12.99 -7.57
N HIS A 338 -23.51 11.78 -7.05
CA HIS A 338 -24.60 11.09 -6.36
C HIS A 338 -24.97 11.76 -5.04
N ALA A 339 -23.97 12.20 -4.28
CA ALA A 339 -24.18 12.97 -3.05
C ALA A 339 -24.94 14.29 -3.32
N HIS A 340 -24.64 15.00 -4.41
CA HIS A 340 -25.36 16.21 -4.82
C HIS A 340 -26.83 15.98 -5.22
N LYS A 341 -27.26 14.74 -5.47
CA LYS A 341 -28.68 14.41 -5.71
C LYS A 341 -29.48 14.31 -4.39
N SER A 342 -28.82 14.25 -3.24
CA SER A 342 -29.47 14.26 -1.93
C SER A 342 -29.84 15.69 -1.52
N SER A 343 -30.95 15.86 -0.81
CA SER A 343 -31.37 17.15 -0.30
C SER A 343 -30.76 17.41 1.09
N ALA A 344 -30.35 18.64 1.36
CA ALA A 344 -29.88 19.10 2.67
C ALA A 344 -30.64 20.34 3.11
N HIS A 345 -30.55 20.70 4.39
CA HIS A 345 -31.12 21.94 4.92
C HIS A 345 -30.20 23.13 4.63
N PRO A 346 -30.62 24.12 3.82
CA PRO A 346 -29.84 25.34 3.64
C PRO A 346 -29.75 26.10 4.96
N CYS A 347 -28.57 26.35 5.46
CA CYS A 347 -28.30 27.09 6.67
C CYS A 347 -27.88 28.53 6.31
N LEU A 348 -28.82 29.34 5.92
CA LEU A 348 -28.60 30.73 5.51
C LEU A 348 -28.20 31.61 6.72
N LEU A 349 -27.34 32.60 6.48
CA LEU A 349 -27.07 33.66 7.44
C LEU A 349 -28.24 34.66 7.41
N ASP A 350 -28.72 35.07 8.62
CA ASP A 350 -29.74 36.08 8.71
C ASP A 350 -29.30 37.40 8.02
N GLY A 351 -29.84 37.70 6.86
CA GLY A 351 -29.47 38.82 5.99
C GLY A 351 -29.72 38.54 4.52
N ASP A 352 -29.71 37.25 4.12
CA ASP A 352 -29.93 36.83 2.73
C ASP A 352 -31.40 36.59 2.36
N ASN A 353 -32.33 36.77 3.30
CA ASN A 353 -33.77 36.69 3.02
C ASN A 353 -34.25 37.98 2.34
N GLU A 354 -34.33 37.99 1.02
CA GLU A 354 -35.01 39.02 0.18
C GLU A 354 -36.53 39.05 0.38
N THR A 355 -37.03 38.98 1.60
CA THR A 355 -38.44 39.30 1.90
C THR A 355 -38.50 40.66 2.59
N GLY A 356 -38.61 41.69 1.77
CA GLY A 356 -38.85 43.12 1.93
C GLY A 356 -39.47 43.63 3.23
N ALA A 357 -38.79 43.51 4.36
CA ALA A 357 -39.02 44.33 5.53
C ALA A 357 -37.67 44.84 6.03
N ALA A 358 -37.38 46.10 5.70
CA ALA A 358 -36.19 46.81 6.18
C ALA A 358 -36.28 46.96 7.70
N SER A 359 -35.73 46.01 8.44
CA SER A 359 -35.41 46.15 9.85
C SER A 359 -34.05 46.80 10.01
N THR A 360 -34.01 48.05 10.46
CA THR A 360 -32.83 48.91 10.61
C THR A 360 -31.97 48.59 11.84
N THR A 361 -31.95 47.34 12.31
CA THR A 361 -30.98 46.81 13.28
C THR A 361 -30.34 45.58 12.66
N ALA A 362 -29.08 45.74 12.25
CA ALA A 362 -28.27 44.59 11.84
C ALA A 362 -28.21 43.59 13.00
N VAL A 363 -29.05 42.56 12.96
CA VAL A 363 -28.98 41.44 13.87
C VAL A 363 -27.80 40.63 13.39
N THR A 364 -26.65 40.81 14.01
CA THR A 364 -25.45 40.02 13.74
C THR A 364 -25.78 38.56 14.08
N ASN A 365 -25.63 37.65 13.10
CA ASN A 365 -25.90 36.24 13.27
C ASN A 365 -24.97 35.60 14.35
N LEU A 366 -25.31 34.42 14.86
CA LEU A 366 -24.56 33.75 15.94
C LEU A 366 -23.11 33.53 15.57
N ARG A 367 -22.79 33.20 14.30
CA ARG A 367 -21.45 33.02 13.79
C ARG A 367 -20.60 34.28 13.93
N ASP A 368 -21.12 35.43 13.45
CA ASP A 368 -20.37 36.68 13.44
C ASP A 368 -20.21 37.24 14.84
N ARG A 369 -21.23 37.06 15.69
CA ARG A 369 -21.15 37.41 17.13
C ARG A 369 -20.04 36.58 17.82
N PHE A 370 -19.94 35.30 17.52
CA PHE A 370 -18.88 34.42 18.02
C PHE A 370 -17.50 34.90 17.57
N ILE A 371 -17.30 35.14 16.26
CA ILE A 371 -16.04 35.61 15.72
C ILE A 371 -15.62 36.93 16.37
N ALA A 372 -16.55 37.87 16.54
CA ALA A 372 -16.30 39.13 17.21
C ALA A 372 -16.00 39.02 18.73
N SER A 373 -16.43 37.96 19.38
CA SER A 373 -16.17 37.67 20.81
C SER A 373 -14.84 37.00 21.09
N LEU A 374 -14.13 36.53 20.05
CA LEU A 374 -12.86 35.86 20.22
C LEU A 374 -11.79 36.78 20.82
N PRO A 375 -10.95 36.29 21.76
CA PRO A 375 -9.86 37.08 22.36
C PRO A 375 -8.65 37.24 21.43
N PHE A 376 -8.77 36.84 20.15
CA PHE A 376 -7.74 36.90 19.11
C PHE A 376 -8.43 37.10 17.76
N GLU A 377 -7.69 37.62 16.78
CA GLU A 377 -8.14 37.72 15.40
C GLU A 377 -7.89 36.38 14.65
N LEU A 378 -8.83 36.00 13.78
CA LEU A 378 -8.63 34.87 12.89
C LEU A 378 -7.51 35.18 11.88
N THR A 379 -6.75 34.17 11.47
CA THR A 379 -5.80 34.35 10.37
C THR A 379 -6.54 34.48 9.04
N ALA A 380 -5.87 35.01 8.00
CA ALA A 380 -6.46 35.15 6.68
C ALA A 380 -6.97 33.81 6.13
N GLY A 381 -6.19 32.73 6.32
CA GLY A 381 -6.57 31.38 5.93
C GLY A 381 -7.79 30.84 6.70
N GLN A 382 -7.89 31.13 8.00
CA GLN A 382 -9.07 30.76 8.79
C GLN A 382 -10.33 31.51 8.33
N HIS A 383 -10.22 32.82 8.04
CA HIS A 383 -11.31 33.58 7.50
C HIS A 383 -11.82 33.02 6.16
N GLN A 384 -10.90 32.76 5.23
CA GLN A 384 -11.28 32.21 3.93
C GLN A 384 -12.01 30.86 4.07
N VAL A 385 -11.51 29.97 4.92
CA VAL A 385 -12.12 28.64 5.12
C VAL A 385 -13.49 28.76 5.81
N VAL A 386 -13.67 29.70 6.74
CA VAL A 386 -14.99 29.97 7.35
C VAL A 386 -16.00 30.42 6.30
N GLU A 387 -15.61 31.31 5.39
CA GLU A 387 -16.48 31.78 4.30
C GLU A 387 -16.79 30.68 3.28
N ASP A 388 -15.79 29.85 2.92
CA ASP A 388 -16.00 28.71 2.04
C ASP A 388 -17.02 27.72 2.61
N ILE A 389 -16.90 27.39 3.91
CA ILE A 389 -17.84 26.52 4.62
C ILE A 389 -19.22 27.18 4.71
N ALA A 390 -19.28 28.47 4.96
CA ALA A 390 -20.53 29.21 5.05
C ALA A 390 -21.32 29.17 3.73
N ALA A 391 -20.62 29.37 2.62
CA ALA A 391 -21.20 29.27 1.28
C ALA A 391 -21.73 27.86 0.96
N ASP A 392 -21.00 26.82 1.41
CA ASP A 392 -21.44 25.44 1.24
C ASP A 392 -22.66 25.10 2.09
N LEU A 393 -22.70 25.55 3.34
CA LEU A 393 -23.85 25.35 4.25
C LEU A 393 -25.13 26.03 3.78
N ALA A 394 -25.01 27.04 2.95
CA ALA A 394 -26.14 27.75 2.36
C ALA A 394 -26.81 27.02 1.19
N ARG A 395 -26.24 25.91 0.71
CA ARG A 395 -26.76 25.12 -0.43
C ARG A 395 -27.85 24.15 0.00
N ASP A 396 -28.69 23.75 -0.94
CA ASP A 396 -29.78 22.78 -0.75
C ASP A 396 -29.34 21.31 -0.95
N TRP A 397 -28.06 21.08 -1.18
CA TRP A 397 -27.42 19.75 -1.19
C TRP A 397 -26.33 19.66 -0.10
N PRO A 398 -26.02 18.44 0.40
CA PRO A 398 -25.11 18.29 1.51
C PRO A 398 -23.69 18.73 1.17
N MET A 399 -23.12 19.62 1.96
CA MET A 399 -21.68 19.89 1.98
C MET A 399 -20.95 18.60 2.39
N GLN A 400 -19.89 18.26 1.69
CA GLN A 400 -18.93 17.23 2.10
C GLN A 400 -17.52 17.84 2.02
N ARG A 401 -16.95 18.20 3.19
CA ARG A 401 -15.70 18.96 3.24
C ARG A 401 -14.70 18.36 4.24
N LEU A 402 -13.43 18.30 3.82
CA LEU A 402 -12.29 17.94 4.67
C LEU A 402 -11.54 19.22 5.07
N LEU A 403 -11.46 19.47 6.37
CA LEU A 403 -10.65 20.54 6.96
C LEU A 403 -9.34 19.96 7.50
N GLN A 404 -8.28 20.24 6.78
CA GLN A 404 -6.94 19.82 7.15
C GLN A 404 -6.13 20.98 7.74
N GLY A 405 -5.38 20.70 8.80
CA GLY A 405 -4.46 21.66 9.39
C GLY A 405 -3.66 21.05 10.51
N GLU A 406 -2.51 21.59 10.79
CA GLU A 406 -1.66 21.15 11.88
C GLU A 406 -2.34 21.20 13.25
N VAL A 407 -1.76 20.48 14.22
CA VAL A 407 -2.21 20.58 15.61
C VAL A 407 -2.04 22.03 16.10
N GLY A 408 -3.17 22.66 16.52
CA GLY A 408 -3.16 24.05 16.96
C GLY A 408 -3.40 25.09 15.85
N SER A 409 -3.72 24.69 14.62
CA SER A 409 -4.09 25.62 13.53
C SER A 409 -5.46 26.25 13.68
N GLY A 410 -6.22 25.92 14.74
CA GLY A 410 -7.54 26.50 15.01
C GLY A 410 -8.72 25.79 14.34
N LYS A 411 -8.57 24.53 13.90
CA LYS A 411 -9.67 23.71 13.31
C LYS A 411 -10.96 23.76 14.13
N THR A 412 -10.85 23.61 15.45
CA THR A 412 -12.02 23.64 16.35
C THR A 412 -12.76 24.97 16.33
N VAL A 413 -12.06 26.10 16.16
CA VAL A 413 -12.68 27.44 16.05
C VAL A 413 -13.44 27.56 14.73
N VAL A 414 -12.86 27.10 13.63
CA VAL A 414 -13.50 27.07 12.31
C VAL A 414 -14.76 26.18 12.34
N ALA A 415 -14.64 24.98 12.91
CA ALA A 415 -15.76 24.07 13.05
C ALA A 415 -16.87 24.64 13.94
N LEU A 416 -16.51 25.34 15.02
CA LEU A 416 -17.48 26.01 15.90
C LEU A 416 -18.21 27.14 15.17
N ALA A 417 -17.53 27.91 14.33
CA ALA A 417 -18.16 28.92 13.47
C ALA A 417 -19.24 28.31 12.55
N ALA A 418 -18.90 27.17 11.93
CA ALA A 418 -19.85 26.40 11.10
C ALA A 418 -21.05 25.88 11.91
N MET A 419 -20.80 25.28 13.09
CA MET A 419 -21.86 24.80 13.97
C MET A 419 -22.79 25.94 14.42
N LEU A 420 -22.23 27.13 14.70
CA LEU A 420 -23.03 28.28 15.12
C LEU A 420 -23.85 28.87 13.98
N GLN A 421 -23.40 28.77 12.72
CA GLN A 421 -24.25 29.11 11.57
C GLN A 421 -25.47 28.19 11.51
N VAL A 422 -25.28 26.89 11.67
CA VAL A 422 -26.36 25.89 11.65
C VAL A 422 -27.34 26.09 12.81
N VAL A 423 -26.82 26.34 14.01
CA VAL A 423 -27.66 26.62 15.18
C VAL A 423 -28.43 27.93 15.01
N GLY A 424 -27.80 28.96 14.42
CA GLY A 424 -28.44 30.21 14.06
C GLY A 424 -29.59 30.07 13.06
N ALA A 425 -29.47 29.14 12.13
CA ALA A 425 -30.49 28.75 11.17
C ALA A 425 -31.64 27.88 11.79
N GLY A 426 -31.56 27.54 13.06
CA GLY A 426 -32.60 26.77 13.76
C GLY A 426 -32.42 25.27 13.80
N TYR A 427 -31.21 24.74 13.45
CA TYR A 427 -30.93 23.32 13.37
C TYR A 427 -29.95 22.83 14.45
N GLN A 428 -29.76 21.54 14.50
CA GLN A 428 -28.80 20.85 15.39
C GLN A 428 -27.48 20.55 14.70
N ALA A 429 -26.38 20.68 15.44
CA ALA A 429 -25.05 20.29 15.00
C ALA A 429 -24.46 19.25 15.96
N VAL A 430 -23.81 18.20 15.41
CA VAL A 430 -23.13 17.16 16.19
C VAL A 430 -21.62 17.21 15.93
N LEU A 431 -20.81 17.27 16.99
CA LEU A 431 -19.37 17.05 16.94
C LEU A 431 -19.05 15.66 17.49
N VAL A 432 -18.45 14.82 16.67
CA VAL A 432 -18.04 13.47 17.05
C VAL A 432 -16.53 13.43 17.29
N ALA A 433 -16.13 13.04 18.50
CA ALA A 433 -14.74 12.88 18.90
C ALA A 433 -14.39 11.38 19.08
N PRO A 434 -13.15 10.94 18.77
CA PRO A 434 -12.78 9.54 18.81
C PRO A 434 -12.70 8.94 20.23
N THR A 435 -12.47 9.78 21.24
CA THR A 435 -12.31 9.34 22.64
C THR A 435 -13.16 10.17 23.60
N GLN A 436 -13.47 9.60 24.76
CA GLN A 436 -14.24 10.30 25.81
C GLN A 436 -13.51 11.56 26.29
N VAL A 437 -12.20 11.48 26.51
CA VAL A 437 -11.37 12.59 26.98
C VAL A 437 -11.43 13.77 26.00
N LEU A 438 -11.34 13.51 24.69
CA LEU A 438 -11.50 14.54 23.66
C LEU A 438 -12.92 15.14 23.63
N ALA A 439 -13.94 14.30 23.75
CA ALA A 439 -15.31 14.78 23.79
C ALA A 439 -15.56 15.70 24.99
N GLU A 440 -15.03 15.35 26.17
CA GLU A 440 -15.11 16.18 27.38
C GLU A 440 -14.34 17.51 27.21
N GLN A 441 -13.15 17.47 26.60
CA GLN A 441 -12.38 18.69 26.29
C GLN A 441 -13.08 19.62 25.29
N HIS A 442 -13.63 19.04 24.20
CA HIS A 442 -14.42 19.83 23.25
C HIS A 442 -15.65 20.43 23.92
N PHE A 443 -16.35 19.64 24.75
CA PHE A 443 -17.52 20.11 25.50
C PHE A 443 -17.15 21.30 26.41
N GLU A 444 -16.09 21.21 27.20
CA GLU A 444 -15.64 22.31 28.05
C GLU A 444 -15.18 23.52 27.26
N THR A 445 -14.40 23.31 26.19
CA THR A 445 -13.86 24.41 25.39
C THR A 445 -14.96 25.14 24.64
N ILE A 446 -15.85 24.40 23.98
CA ILE A 446 -17.01 24.98 23.27
C ILE A 446 -17.93 25.68 24.25
N GLY A 447 -18.25 25.03 25.40
CA GLY A 447 -19.10 25.62 26.41
C GLY A 447 -18.60 26.98 26.94
N LYS A 448 -17.24 27.08 27.12
CA LYS A 448 -16.63 28.37 27.50
C LYS A 448 -16.72 29.42 26.39
N MET A 449 -16.52 29.02 25.14
CA MET A 449 -16.53 29.94 23.99
C MET A 449 -17.91 30.44 23.62
N VAL A 450 -18.99 29.69 23.91
CA VAL A 450 -20.38 30.07 23.57
C VAL A 450 -21.18 30.54 24.80
N ALA A 451 -20.54 30.70 25.95
CA ALA A 451 -21.23 31.05 27.23
C ALA A 451 -22.11 32.30 27.12
N ASP A 452 -21.64 33.33 26.40
CA ASP A 452 -22.35 34.61 26.22
C ASP A 452 -23.37 34.57 25.06
N LEU A 453 -23.43 33.48 24.30
CA LEU A 453 -24.30 33.31 23.13
C LEU A 453 -25.61 32.58 23.43
N ASN A 454 -25.79 32.06 24.66
CA ASN A 454 -26.93 31.25 25.10
C ASN A 454 -27.23 30.02 24.20
N VAL A 455 -26.18 29.40 23.64
CA VAL A 455 -26.30 28.18 22.81
C VAL A 455 -26.23 26.96 23.73
N PRO A 456 -27.22 26.04 23.70
CA PRO A 456 -27.17 24.83 24.49
C PRO A 456 -26.08 23.89 23.94
N VAL A 457 -25.23 23.41 24.84
CA VAL A 457 -24.20 22.38 24.51
C VAL A 457 -24.47 21.13 25.33
N THR A 458 -24.56 19.98 24.68
CA THR A 458 -24.89 18.71 25.33
C THR A 458 -23.74 17.71 25.11
N LEU A 459 -23.30 17.03 26.19
CA LEU A 459 -22.31 15.97 26.12
C LEU A 459 -22.99 14.61 26.10
N LEU A 460 -22.55 13.70 25.15
CA LEU A 460 -23.04 12.33 25.06
C LEU A 460 -21.86 11.35 24.87
N THR A 461 -21.46 10.66 25.94
CA THR A 461 -20.38 9.66 25.91
C THR A 461 -20.85 8.29 26.40
N GLY A 462 -20.04 7.24 26.10
CA GLY A 462 -20.34 5.87 26.51
C GLY A 462 -20.27 5.62 28.03
N GLY A 463 -19.36 6.33 28.72
CA GLY A 463 -19.10 6.17 30.16
C GLY A 463 -20.06 6.94 31.09
N MET A 464 -21.02 7.69 30.54
CA MET A 464 -21.95 8.50 31.35
C MET A 464 -22.87 7.65 32.24
N LYS A 465 -23.15 8.18 33.42
CA LYS A 465 -24.20 7.61 34.31
C LYS A 465 -25.56 7.61 33.58
N LEU A 466 -26.35 6.54 33.79
CA LEU A 466 -27.61 6.31 33.06
C LEU A 466 -28.58 7.52 33.09
N ALA A 467 -28.69 8.19 34.22
CA ALA A 467 -29.56 9.37 34.37
C ALA A 467 -29.08 10.57 33.50
N ALA A 468 -27.77 10.87 33.50
CA ALA A 468 -27.18 11.89 32.67
C ALA A 468 -27.30 11.54 31.18
N ARG A 469 -27.04 10.30 30.80
CA ARG A 469 -27.21 9.81 29.43
C ARG A 469 -28.62 9.95 28.91
N ARG A 470 -29.65 9.58 29.76
CA ARG A 470 -31.06 9.76 29.39
C ARG A 470 -31.42 11.22 29.18
N LYS A 471 -30.88 12.12 30.02
CA LYS A 471 -31.10 13.56 29.87
C LYS A 471 -30.48 14.09 28.55
N ALA A 472 -29.24 13.67 28.23
CA ALA A 472 -28.58 14.06 27.00
C ALA A 472 -29.30 13.54 25.74
N LEU A 473 -29.75 12.28 25.76
CA LEU A 473 -30.55 11.70 24.67
C LEU A 473 -31.89 12.39 24.51
N ALA A 474 -32.58 12.77 25.61
CA ALA A 474 -33.83 13.52 25.55
C ALA A 474 -33.64 14.94 25.00
N ALA A 475 -32.53 15.62 25.35
CA ALA A 475 -32.19 16.93 24.82
C ALA A 475 -31.86 16.84 23.32
N ALA A 476 -31.17 15.83 22.86
CA ALA A 476 -30.91 15.62 21.42
C ALA A 476 -32.22 15.35 20.65
N ALA A 477 -33.10 14.50 21.20
CA ALA A 477 -34.37 14.11 20.58
C ALA A 477 -35.45 15.20 20.63
N SER A 478 -35.26 16.30 21.40
CA SER A 478 -36.18 17.43 21.41
C SER A 478 -36.22 18.20 20.09
N GLY A 479 -35.17 18.10 19.29
CA GLY A 479 -34.99 18.87 18.05
C GLY A 479 -34.67 20.36 18.29
N GLU A 480 -34.45 20.79 19.53
CA GLU A 480 -34.08 22.19 19.83
C GLU A 480 -32.69 22.49 19.21
N PRO A 481 -32.54 23.70 18.63
CA PRO A 481 -31.24 24.10 18.07
C PRO A 481 -30.14 24.10 19.13
N GLY A 482 -29.01 23.46 18.82
CA GLY A 482 -27.91 23.35 19.76
C GLY A 482 -26.77 22.50 19.27
N ILE A 483 -25.71 22.45 20.05
CA ILE A 483 -24.50 21.68 19.76
C ILE A 483 -24.47 20.44 20.63
N ILE A 484 -24.27 19.28 20.00
CA ILE A 484 -24.13 17.98 20.68
C ILE A 484 -22.70 17.50 20.48
N VAL A 485 -21.93 17.36 21.56
CA VAL A 485 -20.60 16.79 21.55
C VAL A 485 -20.69 15.33 21.97
N ALA A 486 -20.25 14.41 21.13
CA ALA A 486 -20.41 12.99 21.36
C ALA A 486 -19.16 12.16 20.99
N THR A 487 -19.10 10.94 21.51
CA THR A 487 -18.24 9.87 21.00
C THR A 487 -19.06 8.98 20.03
N HIS A 488 -18.56 7.74 19.76
CA HIS A 488 -19.40 6.76 19.00
C HIS A 488 -20.79 6.50 19.61
N ALA A 489 -21.12 7.08 20.73
CA ALA A 489 -22.48 7.04 21.25
C ALA A 489 -23.50 7.70 20.30
N ALA A 490 -23.08 8.64 19.44
CA ALA A 490 -23.89 9.25 18.39
C ALA A 490 -24.34 8.28 17.31
N PHE A 491 -23.58 7.20 17.06
CA PHE A 491 -23.93 6.17 16.06
C PHE A 491 -24.94 5.15 16.59
N SER A 492 -25.23 5.15 17.88
CA SER A 492 -26.15 4.18 18.47
C SER A 492 -27.57 4.37 17.93
N LYS A 493 -28.34 3.27 17.83
CA LYS A 493 -29.77 3.30 17.42
C LYS A 493 -30.65 4.12 18.38
N THR A 494 -30.21 4.35 19.62
CA THR A 494 -30.93 5.12 20.63
C THR A 494 -30.72 6.62 20.51
N PHE A 495 -29.75 7.08 19.76
CA PHE A 495 -29.53 8.48 19.46
C PHE A 495 -30.47 8.92 18.34
N GLN A 496 -31.23 9.98 18.59
CA GLN A 496 -32.11 10.63 17.63
C GLN A 496 -31.82 12.13 17.68
N ALA A 497 -31.73 12.76 16.51
CA ALA A 497 -31.57 14.21 16.34
C ALA A 497 -32.38 14.64 15.11
N PRO A 498 -33.69 14.90 15.27
CA PRO A 498 -34.61 15.05 14.15
C PRO A 498 -34.31 16.27 13.27
N HIS A 499 -33.67 17.31 13.81
CA HIS A 499 -33.27 18.51 13.07
C HIS A 499 -31.74 18.58 12.88
N LEU A 500 -31.08 17.46 12.70
CA LEU A 500 -29.65 17.40 12.50
C LEU A 500 -29.29 17.91 11.09
N ALA A 501 -28.59 19.05 10.99
CA ALA A 501 -28.17 19.62 9.73
C ALA A 501 -26.64 19.58 9.50
N LEU A 502 -25.83 19.43 10.56
CA LEU A 502 -24.37 19.35 10.44
C LEU A 502 -23.76 18.27 11.33
N VAL A 503 -22.91 17.45 10.72
CA VAL A 503 -22.04 16.51 11.42
C VAL A 503 -20.61 16.96 11.26
N VAL A 504 -19.91 17.17 12.37
CA VAL A 504 -18.46 17.44 12.41
C VAL A 504 -17.77 16.22 12.99
N ILE A 505 -16.79 15.66 12.28
CA ILE A 505 -16.00 14.50 12.72
C ILE A 505 -14.56 14.95 12.97
N ASP A 506 -14.08 14.76 14.18
CA ASP A 506 -12.67 15.02 14.52
C ASP A 506 -11.85 13.75 14.42
N GLU A 507 -10.67 13.82 13.77
CA GLU A 507 -9.75 12.69 13.51
C GLU A 507 -10.41 11.53 12.74
N GLN A 508 -10.78 11.78 11.48
CA GLN A 508 -11.51 10.86 10.59
C GLN A 508 -10.99 9.42 10.56
N HIS A 509 -9.67 9.22 10.61
CA HIS A 509 -9.02 7.91 10.51
C HIS A 509 -9.46 6.89 11.57
N ARG A 510 -10.21 7.31 12.58
CA ARG A 510 -10.73 6.45 13.66
C ARG A 510 -12.19 6.05 13.51
N PHE A 511 -12.86 6.48 12.44
CA PHE A 511 -14.27 6.20 12.19
C PHE A 511 -14.50 5.48 10.87
N GLY A 512 -15.20 4.34 10.93
CA GLY A 512 -15.59 3.57 9.75
C GLY A 512 -16.78 4.18 9.01
N VAL A 513 -17.01 3.71 7.81
CA VAL A 513 -18.05 4.16 6.88
C VAL A 513 -19.46 3.92 7.40
N GLU A 514 -19.74 2.69 7.85
CA GLU A 514 -21.04 2.32 8.40
C GLU A 514 -21.48 3.27 9.53
N GLN A 515 -20.49 3.81 10.27
CA GLN A 515 -20.76 4.73 11.35
C GLN A 515 -21.22 6.09 10.83
N ARG A 516 -20.66 6.59 9.72
CA ARG A 516 -21.08 7.85 9.09
C ARG A 516 -22.47 7.74 8.45
N GLU A 517 -22.73 6.66 7.72
CA GLU A 517 -24.03 6.38 7.13
C GLU A 517 -25.14 6.29 8.20
N SER A 518 -24.79 5.79 9.40
CA SER A 518 -25.75 5.73 10.50
C SER A 518 -26.20 7.12 10.99
N LEU A 519 -25.42 8.18 10.77
CA LEU A 519 -25.82 9.55 11.12
C LEU A 519 -26.76 10.13 10.07
N ASN A 520 -26.62 9.79 8.81
CA ASN A 520 -27.55 10.19 7.75
C ASN A 520 -28.97 9.65 7.98
N ALA A 521 -29.09 8.51 8.69
CA ALA A 521 -30.37 7.90 9.02
C ALA A 521 -31.02 8.47 10.33
N LYS A 522 -30.50 9.59 10.89
CA LYS A 522 -31.02 10.18 12.15
C LYS A 522 -32.00 11.31 11.94
N THR A 523 -32.09 11.84 10.72
CA THR A 523 -33.08 12.85 10.33
C THR A 523 -34.41 12.17 10.00
N ASP A 524 -35.52 12.76 10.47
CA ASP A 524 -36.87 12.20 10.25
C ASP A 524 -37.50 12.67 8.92
N ASP A 525 -36.92 13.66 8.25
CA ASP A 525 -37.44 14.35 7.07
C ASP A 525 -36.82 13.89 5.72
N GLY A 526 -35.93 12.90 5.75
CA GLY A 526 -35.27 12.37 4.56
C GLY A 526 -34.16 13.27 4.00
N THR A 527 -33.75 14.31 4.70
CA THR A 527 -32.60 15.14 4.35
C THR A 527 -31.29 14.49 4.80
N THR A 528 -30.19 14.82 4.13
CA THR A 528 -28.85 14.39 4.49
C THR A 528 -28.13 15.56 5.17
N PRO A 529 -27.58 15.41 6.37
CA PRO A 529 -26.85 16.48 7.03
C PRO A 529 -25.54 16.81 6.28
N HIS A 530 -25.14 18.09 6.34
CA HIS A 530 -23.80 18.52 5.91
C HIS A 530 -22.72 17.80 6.73
N LEU A 531 -21.61 17.49 6.09
CA LEU A 531 -20.47 16.78 6.69
C LEU A 531 -19.21 17.64 6.64
N LEU A 532 -18.64 17.91 7.81
CA LEU A 532 -17.32 18.52 7.96
C LEU A 532 -16.38 17.53 8.67
N VAL A 533 -15.37 17.09 7.98
CA VAL A 533 -14.35 16.19 8.54
C VAL A 533 -13.11 16.99 8.89
N MET A 534 -12.54 16.78 10.08
CA MET A 534 -11.30 17.44 10.49
C MET A 534 -10.18 16.41 10.67
N THR A 535 -8.98 16.77 10.26
CA THR A 535 -7.79 15.96 10.54
C THR A 535 -6.58 16.83 10.89
N ALA A 536 -5.80 16.37 11.89
CA ALA A 536 -4.50 16.93 12.18
C ALA A 536 -3.36 16.12 11.52
N THR A 537 -3.67 14.95 10.94
CA THR A 537 -2.71 14.19 10.17
C THR A 537 -2.38 14.96 8.89
N PRO A 538 -1.14 15.35 8.67
CA PRO A 538 -0.78 16.00 7.41
C PRO A 538 -0.91 14.98 6.28
N ILE A 539 -1.69 15.33 5.27
CA ILE A 539 -1.89 14.55 4.04
C ILE A 539 -1.39 15.42 2.89
N PRO A 540 -0.44 14.96 2.07
CA PRO A 540 -0.02 15.72 0.90
C PRO A 540 -1.21 16.05 -0.01
N ARG A 541 -1.20 17.22 -0.63
CA ARG A 541 -2.31 17.71 -1.45
C ARG A 541 -2.73 16.71 -2.52
N THR A 542 -1.76 16.09 -3.17
CA THR A 542 -1.97 15.08 -4.21
C THR A 542 -2.61 13.80 -3.66
N ALA A 543 -2.17 13.36 -2.48
CA ALA A 543 -2.76 12.23 -1.79
C ALA A 543 -4.19 12.53 -1.34
N ALA A 544 -4.43 13.73 -0.83
CA ALA A 544 -5.76 14.15 -0.44
C ALA A 544 -6.75 14.16 -1.61
N MET A 545 -6.35 14.65 -2.79
CA MET A 545 -7.16 14.62 -4.02
C MET A 545 -7.43 13.18 -4.51
N THR A 546 -6.53 12.26 -4.23
CA THR A 546 -6.67 10.85 -4.65
C THR A 546 -7.56 10.06 -3.69
N TRP A 547 -7.42 10.29 -2.38
CA TRP A 547 -8.12 9.52 -1.34
C TRP A 547 -9.45 10.12 -0.94
N PHE A 548 -9.57 11.44 -1.00
CA PHE A 548 -10.74 12.20 -0.56
C PHE A 548 -11.26 13.11 -1.68
N GLY A 549 -11.10 12.68 -2.93
CA GLY A 549 -11.46 13.49 -4.10
C GLY A 549 -12.97 13.70 -4.29
N ASP A 550 -13.79 13.04 -3.49
CA ASP A 550 -15.22 13.28 -3.34
C ASP A 550 -15.54 14.42 -2.35
N LEU A 551 -14.60 14.74 -1.44
CA LEU A 551 -14.71 15.88 -0.51
C LEU A 551 -14.09 17.15 -1.11
N ASP A 552 -14.68 18.30 -0.79
CA ASP A 552 -14.01 19.59 -0.93
C ASP A 552 -12.95 19.73 0.16
N ILE A 553 -11.75 20.20 -0.19
CA ILE A 553 -10.62 20.21 0.75
C ILE A 553 -10.23 21.66 1.07
N SER A 554 -10.19 21.96 2.36
CA SER A 554 -9.69 23.24 2.89
C SER A 554 -8.45 23.01 3.75
N TRP A 555 -7.40 23.82 3.55
CA TRP A 555 -6.15 23.76 4.30
C TRP A 555 -5.97 24.97 5.20
N LEU A 556 -5.65 24.72 6.48
CA LEU A 556 -5.15 25.72 7.41
C LEU A 556 -3.63 25.57 7.49
N THR A 557 -2.93 26.34 6.67
CA THR A 557 -1.45 26.33 6.58
C THR A 557 -0.80 27.29 7.56
N GLU A 558 -1.54 28.26 8.09
CA GLU A 558 -1.07 29.25 9.02
C GLU A 558 -1.24 28.78 10.47
N LEU A 559 -0.21 28.98 11.29
CA LEU A 559 -0.31 28.79 12.73
C LEU A 559 -0.64 30.13 13.39
N PRO A 560 -1.63 30.18 14.30
CA PRO A 560 -1.92 31.40 15.06
C PRO A 560 -0.67 31.92 15.77
N GLY A 561 -0.48 33.24 15.78
CA GLY A 561 0.72 33.89 16.25
C GLY A 561 1.17 33.50 17.66
N GLY A 562 2.48 33.36 17.87
CA GLY A 562 3.11 33.12 19.17
C GLY A 562 3.67 31.72 19.41
N ARG A 563 3.43 30.75 18.53
CA ARG A 563 4.05 29.42 18.65
C ARG A 563 5.52 29.46 18.24
N LYS A 564 6.40 29.02 19.15
CA LYS A 564 7.82 28.91 18.86
C LYS A 564 8.13 27.58 18.16
N PRO A 565 9.10 27.55 17.23
CA PRO A 565 9.49 26.31 16.56
C PRO A 565 10.04 25.29 17.59
N ILE A 566 9.62 24.04 17.43
CA ILE A 566 10.08 22.93 18.27
C ILE A 566 11.45 22.48 17.78
N ARG A 567 12.44 22.45 18.67
CA ARG A 567 13.77 21.95 18.33
C ARG A 567 13.77 20.43 18.35
N THR A 568 13.95 19.83 17.20
CA THR A 568 14.07 18.37 17.06
C THR A 568 15.53 17.97 17.15
N VAL A 569 15.87 16.98 17.97
CA VAL A 569 17.23 16.45 18.17
C VAL A 569 17.19 14.94 18.02
N VAL A 570 17.93 14.41 17.06
CA VAL A 570 18.14 12.96 16.92
C VAL A 570 19.29 12.55 17.83
N VAL A 571 19.05 11.55 18.67
CA VAL A 571 20.01 11.06 19.68
C VAL A 571 20.28 9.59 19.42
N ASN A 572 21.54 9.25 19.16
CA ASN A 572 21.94 7.85 19.10
C ASN A 572 21.95 7.27 20.52
N GLU A 573 21.25 6.18 20.76
CA GLU A 573 21.14 5.54 22.08
C GLU A 573 22.50 5.10 22.64
N ALA A 574 23.43 4.73 21.78
CA ALA A 574 24.78 4.33 22.18
C ALA A 574 25.65 5.51 22.69
N ASP A 575 25.27 6.78 22.41
CA ASP A 575 25.98 7.96 22.92
C ASP A 575 25.51 8.31 24.34
N ALA A 576 26.12 7.67 25.33
CA ALA A 576 25.83 7.91 26.75
C ALA A 576 26.05 9.38 27.16
N GLY A 577 26.95 10.10 26.48
CA GLY A 577 27.22 11.52 26.78
C GLY A 577 26.06 12.41 26.36
N THR A 578 25.51 12.22 25.15
CA THR A 578 24.34 12.95 24.67
C THR A 578 23.09 12.56 25.44
N MET A 579 22.90 11.28 25.77
CA MET A 579 21.79 10.80 26.59
C MET A 579 21.84 11.46 27.99
N GLY A 580 23.01 11.54 28.63
CA GLY A 580 23.18 12.19 29.91
C GLY A 580 22.84 13.69 29.88
N ARG A 581 23.27 14.41 28.84
CA ARG A 581 22.94 15.84 28.64
C ARG A 581 21.44 16.05 28.42
N MET A 582 20.78 15.17 27.65
CA MET A 582 19.36 15.19 27.43
C MET A 582 18.57 15.03 28.74
N PHE A 583 18.91 14.03 29.56
CA PHE A 583 18.24 13.82 30.84
C PHE A 583 18.46 14.99 31.82
N ALA A 584 19.69 15.58 31.86
CA ALA A 584 19.97 16.79 32.64
C ALA A 584 19.13 17.99 32.14
N HIS A 585 18.93 18.13 30.82
CA HIS A 585 18.10 19.16 30.24
C HIS A 585 16.62 18.98 30.67
N ILE A 586 16.08 17.75 30.56
CA ILE A 586 14.70 17.44 30.99
C ILE A 586 14.54 17.77 32.48
N ARG A 587 15.50 17.39 33.31
CA ARG A 587 15.49 17.73 34.75
C ARG A 587 15.38 19.23 34.97
N ALA A 588 16.21 20.03 34.30
CA ALA A 588 16.21 21.49 34.44
C ALA A 588 14.84 22.09 34.00
N ARG A 589 14.18 21.53 33.00
CA ARG A 589 12.85 21.98 32.56
C ARG A 589 11.75 21.61 33.56
N VAL A 590 11.82 20.39 34.12
CA VAL A 590 10.92 19.95 35.19
C VAL A 590 11.06 20.82 36.46
N ASP A 591 12.30 21.13 36.85
CA ASP A 591 12.59 22.03 38.00
C ASP A 591 12.09 23.47 37.74
N ALA A 592 11.99 23.89 36.47
CA ALA A 592 11.38 25.15 36.06
C ALA A 592 9.84 25.11 36.03
N GLY A 593 9.20 24.02 36.44
CA GLY A 593 7.75 23.85 36.47
C GLY A 593 7.17 23.40 35.17
N GLU A 594 7.96 22.89 34.20
CA GLU A 594 7.49 22.36 32.93
C GLU A 594 7.26 20.83 32.99
N ARG A 595 6.71 20.25 31.91
CA ARG A 595 6.35 18.83 31.83
C ARG A 595 7.10 18.13 30.70
N ALA A 596 7.35 16.83 30.87
CA ALA A 596 8.01 15.99 29.85
C ALA A 596 7.21 14.73 29.57
N TYR A 597 6.97 14.48 28.29
CA TYR A 597 6.47 13.18 27.78
C TYR A 597 7.66 12.26 27.46
N ILE A 598 7.48 10.96 27.73
CA ILE A 598 8.40 9.91 27.31
C ILE A 598 7.56 8.82 26.64
N VAL A 599 7.81 8.58 25.37
CA VAL A 599 7.02 7.67 24.53
C VAL A 599 7.82 6.42 24.23
N CYS A 600 7.21 5.26 24.45
CA CYS A 600 7.79 3.94 24.15
C CYS A 600 6.83 3.16 23.26
N PRO A 601 7.35 2.29 22.35
CA PRO A 601 6.50 1.55 21.41
C PRO A 601 5.73 0.38 22.05
N ARG A 602 6.17 -0.16 23.20
CA ARG A 602 5.57 -1.34 23.85
C ARG A 602 5.12 -1.06 25.28
N ILE A 603 4.17 -1.86 25.79
CA ILE A 603 3.68 -1.75 27.15
C ILE A 603 4.58 -2.53 28.11
N ASP A 604 4.78 -3.83 27.85
CA ASP A 604 5.53 -4.77 28.72
C ASP A 604 6.71 -5.40 27.98
N THR A 605 7.65 -5.99 28.74
CA THR A 605 8.82 -6.71 28.23
C THR A 605 8.52 -8.17 27.84
N ASP A 606 7.41 -8.76 28.33
CA ASP A 606 7.13 -10.20 28.23
C ASP A 606 6.27 -10.61 27.01
N ASP A 607 5.96 -9.68 26.11
CA ASP A 607 5.36 -10.06 24.81
C ASP A 607 6.44 -10.61 23.86
N GLU A 608 7.08 -11.73 24.25
CA GLU A 608 7.85 -12.54 23.31
C GLU A 608 6.88 -13.20 22.32
N ASP A 609 7.07 -12.89 21.06
CA ASP A 609 6.48 -13.51 19.89
C ASP A 609 6.32 -15.04 20.07
N ASP A 610 5.10 -15.53 20.13
CA ASP A 610 4.76 -16.95 20.03
C ASP A 610 4.94 -17.47 18.59
N GLY A 611 6.00 -17.04 17.89
CA GLY A 611 6.38 -17.40 16.52
C GLY A 611 7.81 -17.97 16.38
N GLY A 612 8.65 -17.90 17.41
CA GLY A 612 10.03 -18.40 17.37
C GLY A 612 10.16 -19.80 17.95
N VAL A 613 10.36 -20.80 17.10
CA VAL A 613 10.75 -22.17 17.53
C VAL A 613 12.06 -22.07 18.31
N SER A 614 11.96 -22.16 19.64
CA SER A 614 13.10 -22.18 20.54
C SER A 614 14.07 -23.31 20.16
N ALA A 615 15.35 -22.97 19.99
CA ALA A 615 16.43 -23.93 19.76
C ALA A 615 16.59 -25.02 20.89
N ALA A 616 15.86 -24.85 21.98
CA ALA A 616 15.83 -25.83 23.09
C ALA A 616 14.93 -27.05 22.81
N ASP A 617 13.95 -26.94 21.91
CA ASP A 617 13.06 -28.06 21.54
C ASP A 617 13.64 -28.96 20.46
N SER A 618 14.60 -28.49 19.68
CA SER A 618 15.32 -29.33 18.71
C SER A 618 16.24 -30.36 19.40
N ALA A 619 16.71 -30.09 20.62
CA ALA A 619 17.56 -30.98 21.37
C ALA A 619 16.79 -32.08 22.15
N ARG A 620 15.46 -31.94 22.33
CA ARG A 620 14.62 -32.94 22.99
C ARG A 620 13.98 -33.95 22.05
N ARG A 621 13.87 -33.64 20.73
CA ARG A 621 13.30 -34.58 19.75
C ARG A 621 14.28 -35.63 19.21
N SER A 622 15.55 -35.57 19.56
CA SER A 622 16.56 -36.56 19.14
C SER A 622 16.78 -37.72 20.14
N ARG A 623 16.04 -37.77 21.27
CA ARG A 623 16.11 -38.88 22.27
C ARG A 623 14.72 -39.32 22.69
N GLY A 624 14.15 -40.30 21.99
CA GLY A 624 12.92 -40.91 22.43
C GLY A 624 12.19 -41.72 21.35
N LEU A 625 12.81 -42.73 20.83
CA LEU A 625 12.09 -43.88 20.27
C LEU A 625 11.75 -44.81 21.42
N SER A 626 10.47 -45.02 21.72
CA SER A 626 9.80 -46.33 21.80
C SER A 626 8.56 -46.28 22.69
N ALA A 627 7.57 -47.00 22.18
CA ALA A 627 6.50 -47.76 22.88
C ALA A 627 5.26 -47.03 23.42
N GLY A 628 4.12 -47.24 22.76
CA GLY A 628 3.08 -48.11 23.30
C GLY A 628 1.73 -47.46 23.61
N SER A 629 0.73 -47.83 22.82
CA SER A 629 -0.67 -48.20 23.18
C SER A 629 -1.68 -47.14 23.62
N SER A 630 -2.69 -47.05 22.77
CA SER A 630 -4.16 -47.15 23.01
C SER A 630 -4.83 -46.24 24.07
N GLY A 631 -5.84 -45.53 23.61
CA GLY A 631 -6.91 -45.01 24.48
C GLY A 631 -7.83 -43.98 23.78
N ARG A 632 -8.94 -44.46 23.26
CA ARG A 632 -10.10 -43.65 22.82
C ARG A 632 -10.65 -42.79 23.95
N SER A 633 -10.93 -41.54 23.75
CA SER A 633 -12.22 -40.95 24.16
C SER A 633 -12.44 -39.59 23.48
N SER A 634 -13.57 -39.52 22.80
CA SER A 634 -14.23 -38.37 22.27
C SER A 634 -14.62 -37.38 23.36
N ARG A 635 -14.28 -36.07 23.20
CA ARG A 635 -15.12 -35.00 23.76
C ARG A 635 -14.92 -33.71 22.96
N ALA A 636 -16.07 -33.10 22.67
CA ALA A 636 -16.27 -31.88 21.90
C ALA A 636 -15.36 -30.71 22.34
N ALA A 637 -14.66 -30.13 21.40
CA ALA A 637 -14.01 -28.84 21.56
C ALA A 637 -15.03 -27.76 21.17
N SER A 638 -15.57 -27.07 22.17
CA SER A 638 -16.24 -25.79 21.98
C SER A 638 -15.24 -24.76 21.49
N SER A 639 -15.48 -24.22 20.33
CA SER A 639 -14.77 -23.06 19.78
C SER A 639 -14.96 -21.86 20.72
N ARG A 640 -13.96 -21.58 21.53
CA ARG A 640 -13.76 -20.25 22.10
C ARG A 640 -13.05 -19.42 21.04
N THR A 641 -13.82 -18.66 20.28
CA THR A 641 -13.33 -17.48 19.60
C THR A 641 -12.87 -16.50 20.67
N SER A 642 -11.59 -16.45 20.95
CA SER A 642 -10.97 -15.32 21.64
C SER A 642 -11.16 -14.10 20.74
N ARG A 643 -12.06 -13.19 21.15
CA ARG A 643 -12.05 -11.82 20.66
C ARG A 643 -10.68 -11.26 21.03
N ALA A 644 -9.79 -11.13 20.07
CA ALA A 644 -8.67 -10.23 20.17
C ALA A 644 -9.26 -8.84 20.35
N SER A 645 -9.00 -8.21 21.48
CA SER A 645 -9.34 -6.81 21.69
C SER A 645 -8.48 -5.99 20.74
N ALA A 646 -9.10 -5.05 20.04
CA ALA A 646 -8.51 -4.17 19.03
C ALA A 646 -7.43 -3.19 19.58
N ASP A 647 -6.99 -3.40 20.82
CA ASP A 647 -6.08 -2.47 21.53
C ASP A 647 -4.62 -2.95 21.61
N ASP A 648 -4.31 -4.11 21.08
CA ASP A 648 -2.93 -4.62 20.97
C ASP A 648 -2.42 -4.41 19.54
N ILE A 649 -2.40 -3.14 19.12
CA ILE A 649 -1.71 -2.74 17.89
C ILE A 649 -0.23 -2.72 18.26
N GLY A 650 0.43 -3.87 18.08
CA GLY A 650 1.87 -3.90 17.90
C GLY A 650 2.19 -2.92 16.78
N ILE A 651 3.20 -2.08 16.96
CA ILE A 651 3.71 -1.23 15.88
C ILE A 651 4.34 -2.22 14.89
N ASP A 652 3.57 -2.63 13.88
CA ASP A 652 4.14 -3.23 12.69
C ASP A 652 5.08 -2.18 12.11
N ASP A 653 6.34 -2.52 11.97
CA ASP A 653 7.33 -1.61 11.38
C ASP A 653 6.91 -1.36 9.93
N PRO A 654 6.40 -0.17 9.57
CA PRO A 654 5.92 0.10 8.22
C PRO A 654 7.05 0.07 7.18
N TYR A 655 8.28 -0.20 7.61
CA TYR A 655 9.49 -0.22 6.80
C TYR A 655 10.29 -1.51 7.01
N GLU A 656 9.65 -2.69 6.93
CA GLU A 656 10.36 -3.96 6.95
C GLU A 656 11.49 -3.94 5.92
N THR A 657 12.72 -4.09 6.38
CA THR A 657 13.89 -4.23 5.51
C THR A 657 14.28 -5.69 5.42
N PHE A 658 14.33 -6.18 4.19
CA PHE A 658 14.89 -7.48 3.88
C PHE A 658 16.39 -7.31 3.55
N ASP A 659 17.22 -8.28 3.92
CA ASP A 659 18.61 -8.33 3.48
C ASP A 659 18.71 -8.70 1.98
N ASP A 660 19.91 -8.67 1.41
CA ASP A 660 20.16 -9.03 0.01
C ASP A 660 19.73 -10.48 -0.34
N ASN A 661 19.47 -11.32 0.67
CA ASN A 661 19.00 -12.70 0.54
C ASN A 661 17.47 -12.81 0.70
N GLY A 662 16.76 -11.73 1.01
CA GLY A 662 15.32 -11.71 1.24
C GLY A 662 14.91 -12.24 2.61
N GLU A 663 15.84 -12.31 3.59
CA GLU A 663 15.53 -12.62 4.98
C GLU A 663 15.28 -11.34 5.78
N THR A 664 14.31 -11.40 6.72
CA THR A 664 14.01 -10.27 7.62
C THR A 664 15.21 -9.99 8.52
N VAL A 665 15.67 -8.75 8.54
CA VAL A 665 16.79 -8.34 9.39
C VAL A 665 16.37 -8.47 10.85
N VAL A 666 17.09 -9.30 11.65
CA VAL A 666 16.85 -9.45 13.09
C VAL A 666 17.26 -8.16 13.79
N ARG A 667 16.29 -7.46 14.35
CA ARG A 667 16.49 -6.18 15.03
C ARG A 667 16.39 -6.36 16.55
N PRO A 668 17.06 -5.50 17.36
CA PRO A 668 16.96 -5.56 18.82
C PRO A 668 15.52 -5.32 19.29
N PRO A 669 15.11 -5.90 20.44
CA PRO A 669 13.77 -5.72 20.98
C PRO A 669 13.47 -4.25 21.27
N LEU A 670 12.20 -3.87 21.12
CA LEU A 670 11.71 -2.52 21.36
C LEU A 670 11.64 -2.22 22.88
N HIS A 671 11.84 -0.97 23.25
CA HIS A 671 11.67 -0.52 24.63
C HIS A 671 10.20 -0.53 25.08
N SER A 672 9.97 -0.95 26.32
CA SER A 672 8.65 -0.91 26.94
C SER A 672 8.48 0.24 27.93
N VAL A 673 7.21 0.64 28.16
CA VAL A 673 6.86 1.64 29.18
C VAL A 673 7.33 1.22 30.57
N ALA A 674 7.13 -0.04 30.94
CA ALA A 674 7.53 -0.57 32.23
C ALA A 674 9.05 -0.52 32.44
N GLU A 675 9.83 -0.97 31.44
CA GLU A 675 11.29 -0.95 31.48
C GLU A 675 11.84 0.47 31.61
N ILE A 676 11.38 1.38 30.74
CA ILE A 676 11.88 2.75 30.72
C ILE A 676 11.48 3.50 31.99
N ALA A 677 10.25 3.33 32.50
CA ALA A 677 9.83 3.94 33.76
C ALA A 677 10.71 3.47 34.93
N ASP A 678 10.99 2.18 35.07
CA ASP A 678 11.87 1.63 36.10
C ASP A 678 13.31 2.13 35.96
N ARG A 679 13.84 2.14 34.74
CA ARG A 679 15.19 2.64 34.43
C ARG A 679 15.36 4.11 34.79
N LEU A 680 14.40 4.97 34.39
CA LEU A 680 14.50 6.42 34.64
C LEU A 680 14.35 6.78 36.13
N GLN A 681 13.47 6.07 36.87
CA GLN A 681 13.33 6.29 38.33
C GLN A 681 14.62 6.00 39.11
N LYS A 682 15.47 5.11 38.59
CA LYS A 682 16.76 4.78 39.20
C LYS A 682 17.89 5.76 38.85
N LEU A 683 17.68 6.66 37.89
CA LEU A 683 18.70 7.62 37.48
C LEU A 683 18.84 8.74 38.54
N PRO A 684 20.09 9.11 38.98
CA PRO A 684 20.32 10.19 39.93
C PRO A 684 19.74 11.54 39.50
N GLN A 685 19.67 11.78 38.18
CA GLN A 685 19.10 13.00 37.60
C GLN A 685 17.62 13.19 37.94
N PHE A 686 16.87 12.11 38.13
CA PHE A 686 15.46 12.15 38.44
C PHE A 686 15.11 11.85 39.89
N ALA A 687 16.08 11.85 40.77
CA ALA A 687 15.83 11.67 42.20
C ALA A 687 14.80 12.69 42.73
N GLY A 688 13.79 12.19 43.43
CA GLY A 688 12.70 12.99 43.98
C GLY A 688 11.60 13.44 43.01
N ILE A 689 11.65 13.08 41.71
CA ILE A 689 10.59 13.34 40.75
C ILE A 689 9.58 12.17 40.72
N ARG A 690 8.30 12.50 40.71
CA ARG A 690 7.23 11.51 40.51
C ARG A 690 6.98 11.28 39.02
N PHE A 691 6.85 10.00 38.66
CA PHE A 691 6.49 9.56 37.31
C PHE A 691 5.07 9.02 37.31
N ALA A 692 4.37 9.27 36.22
CA ALA A 692 3.16 8.55 35.89
C ALA A 692 3.38 7.65 34.66
N THR A 693 2.66 6.55 34.59
CA THR A 693 2.62 5.69 33.39
C THR A 693 1.22 5.70 32.80
N LEU A 694 1.12 5.64 31.47
CA LEU A 694 -0.15 5.63 30.75
C LEU A 694 -0.07 4.73 29.52
N THR A 695 -0.98 3.77 29.41
CA THR A 695 -1.01 2.79 28.34
C THR A 695 -2.41 2.66 27.73
N GLY A 696 -2.51 1.95 26.59
CA GLY A 696 -3.80 1.65 25.96
C GLY A 696 -4.71 0.79 26.85
N ARG A 697 -4.13 -0.05 27.71
CA ARG A 697 -4.85 -0.98 28.59
C ARG A 697 -5.52 -0.30 29.79
N ASP A 698 -5.15 0.96 30.11
CA ASP A 698 -5.73 1.68 31.24
C ASP A 698 -7.17 2.08 30.96
N LYS A 699 -8.01 2.03 32.01
CA LYS A 699 -9.40 2.45 31.92
C LYS A 699 -9.50 3.96 31.73
N ASP A 700 -10.56 4.44 31.09
CA ASP A 700 -10.72 5.85 30.73
C ASP A 700 -10.74 6.79 31.95
N ASP A 701 -11.29 6.36 33.09
CA ASP A 701 -11.24 7.11 34.36
C ASP A 701 -9.80 7.25 34.89
N VAL A 702 -9.00 6.19 34.77
CA VAL A 702 -7.57 6.23 35.12
C VAL A 702 -6.80 7.16 34.16
N LYS A 703 -7.06 7.04 32.86
CA LYS A 703 -6.44 7.92 31.85
C LYS A 703 -6.73 9.40 32.15
N THR A 704 -7.97 9.72 32.49
CA THR A 704 -8.38 11.09 32.83
C THR A 704 -7.65 11.59 34.07
N GLN A 705 -7.55 10.78 35.14
CA GLN A 705 -6.87 11.15 36.36
C GLN A 705 -5.36 11.37 36.16
N VAL A 706 -4.69 10.41 35.50
CA VAL A 706 -3.26 10.48 35.20
C VAL A 706 -2.94 11.73 34.38
N MET A 707 -3.77 12.05 33.38
CA MET A 707 -3.58 13.28 32.60
C MET A 707 -3.83 14.56 33.39
N ALA A 708 -4.76 14.57 34.33
CA ALA A 708 -5.00 15.69 35.24
C ALA A 708 -3.79 15.91 36.19
N ASP A 709 -3.24 14.85 36.78
CA ASP A 709 -2.04 14.90 37.65
C ASP A 709 -0.80 15.36 36.87
N PHE A 710 -0.66 14.94 35.62
CA PHE A 710 0.38 15.40 34.71
C PHE A 710 0.21 16.89 34.34
N ALA A 711 -0.97 17.31 34.01
CA ALA A 711 -1.27 18.72 33.68
C ALA A 711 -1.07 19.65 34.89
N SER A 712 -1.46 19.25 36.11
CA SER A 712 -1.24 19.99 37.34
C SER A 712 0.24 20.06 37.74
N GLY A 713 1.03 19.05 37.38
CA GLY A 713 2.43 18.87 37.71
C GLY A 713 2.69 18.05 38.96
N GLU A 714 1.68 17.36 39.43
CA GLU A 714 1.84 16.41 40.52
C GLU A 714 2.76 15.26 40.08
N THR A 715 2.65 14.85 38.80
CA THR A 715 3.53 13.91 38.13
C THR A 715 4.12 14.56 36.86
N PRO A 716 5.23 15.32 36.98
CA PRO A 716 5.74 16.16 35.89
C PRO A 716 6.36 15.37 34.71
N ILE A 717 6.57 14.07 34.87
CA ILE A 717 7.05 13.18 33.80
C ILE A 717 6.01 12.07 33.59
N LEU A 718 5.55 11.93 32.34
CA LEU A 718 4.63 10.89 31.89
C LEU A 718 5.32 9.94 30.93
N VAL A 719 5.43 8.65 31.31
CA VAL A 719 5.92 7.59 30.44
C VAL A 719 4.71 6.86 29.84
N SER A 720 4.62 6.81 28.51
CA SER A 720 3.41 6.28 27.85
C SER A 720 3.72 5.59 26.53
N THR A 721 2.74 4.87 26.03
CA THR A 721 2.72 4.45 24.63
C THR A 721 2.22 5.60 23.74
N THR A 722 1.97 5.32 22.44
CA THR A 722 1.38 6.28 21.49
C THR A 722 -0.02 6.77 21.88
N VAL A 723 -0.58 6.27 22.94
CA VAL A 723 -1.90 6.70 23.47
C VAL A 723 -2.00 8.22 23.69
N ILE A 724 -0.87 8.91 23.93
CA ILE A 724 -0.82 10.38 24.03
C ILE A 724 -0.95 11.08 22.66
N GLU A 725 -0.87 10.36 21.54
CA GLU A 725 -1.14 10.90 20.22
C GLU A 725 -2.55 11.51 20.15
N VAL A 726 -3.46 11.01 20.98
CA VAL A 726 -4.84 11.47 21.03
C VAL A 726 -5.04 12.50 22.16
N GLY A 727 -5.07 13.77 21.81
CA GLY A 727 -6.00 14.79 22.24
C GLY A 727 -5.77 15.60 23.51
N VAL A 728 -4.90 15.30 24.47
CA VAL A 728 -4.82 16.15 25.67
C VAL A 728 -3.88 17.34 25.48
N ASP A 729 -4.40 18.56 25.70
CA ASP A 729 -3.62 19.80 25.61
C ASP A 729 -3.00 20.16 26.96
N VAL A 730 -1.70 19.96 27.11
CA VAL A 730 -0.93 20.38 28.28
C VAL A 730 0.03 21.52 27.91
N LYS A 731 -0.39 22.76 28.18
CA LYS A 731 0.36 23.99 27.80
C LYS A 731 1.77 24.04 28.34
N GLN A 732 2.05 23.44 29.49
CA GLN A 732 3.36 23.42 30.14
C GLN A 732 4.29 22.31 29.63
N ALA A 733 3.83 21.44 28.73
CA ALA A 733 4.67 20.40 28.16
C ALA A 733 5.68 21.01 27.19
N SER A 734 6.96 20.93 27.54
CA SER A 734 8.07 21.50 26.76
C SER A 734 9.02 20.45 26.18
N CYS A 735 9.04 19.24 26.74
CA CYS A 735 9.91 18.17 26.26
C CYS A 735 9.10 16.92 25.89
N ILE A 736 9.47 16.31 24.77
CA ILE A 736 9.04 14.97 24.41
C ILE A 736 10.26 14.13 24.04
N VAL A 737 10.32 12.91 24.55
CA VAL A 737 11.36 11.92 24.24
C VAL A 737 10.65 10.74 23.60
N ILE A 738 11.10 10.29 22.44
CA ILE A 738 10.54 9.16 21.73
C ILE A 738 11.64 8.10 21.59
N PHE A 739 11.46 6.97 22.28
CA PHE A 739 12.34 5.81 22.17
C PHE A 739 12.03 5.01 20.90
N ASP A 740 13.07 4.36 20.34
CA ASP A 740 12.99 3.60 19.08
C ASP A 740 12.35 4.42 17.95
N ALA A 741 12.72 5.70 17.83
CA ALA A 741 12.14 6.65 16.88
C ALA A 741 12.27 6.17 15.41
N ASP A 742 13.28 5.36 15.10
CA ASP A 742 13.50 4.72 13.81
C ASP A 742 12.44 3.68 13.43
N ARG A 743 11.54 3.31 14.37
CA ARG A 743 10.45 2.35 14.15
C ARG A 743 9.09 3.01 13.92
N TYR A 744 9.00 4.31 14.11
CA TYR A 744 7.76 5.07 13.90
C TYR A 744 7.68 5.61 12.47
N GLY A 745 6.46 5.71 11.95
CA GLY A 745 6.19 6.47 10.73
C GLY A 745 6.47 7.96 10.92
N LEU A 746 6.90 8.64 9.85
CA LEU A 746 7.21 10.08 9.89
C LEU A 746 6.02 10.92 10.32
N SER A 747 4.84 10.62 9.79
CA SER A 747 3.58 11.29 10.15
C SER A 747 3.26 11.14 11.65
N GLN A 748 3.52 9.96 12.22
CA GLN A 748 3.31 9.70 13.64
C GLN A 748 4.32 10.45 14.52
N LEU A 749 5.60 10.47 14.13
CA LEU A 749 6.60 11.28 14.82
C LEU A 749 6.25 12.77 14.79
N HIS A 750 5.72 13.27 13.69
CA HIS A 750 5.26 14.65 13.55
C HIS A 750 4.10 14.96 14.51
N GLN A 751 3.10 14.07 14.59
CA GLN A 751 1.98 14.21 15.53
C GLN A 751 2.42 14.21 17.00
N LEU A 752 3.31 13.27 17.37
CA LEU A 752 3.91 13.20 18.71
C LEU A 752 4.71 14.47 19.03
N ARG A 753 5.54 14.96 18.09
CA ARG A 753 6.26 16.23 18.21
C ARG A 753 5.31 17.40 18.48
N GLY A 754 4.15 17.41 17.85
CA GLY A 754 3.09 18.41 18.02
C GLY A 754 2.44 18.44 19.40
N ARG A 755 2.73 17.48 20.29
CA ARG A 755 2.22 17.44 21.68
C ARG A 755 2.90 18.44 22.61
N VAL A 756 4.03 19.00 22.24
CA VAL A 756 4.74 20.03 22.98
C VAL A 756 4.71 21.39 22.26
N GLY A 757 5.09 22.46 22.93
CA GLY A 757 5.17 23.79 22.35
C GLY A 757 3.84 24.54 22.22
N ARG A 758 2.80 24.13 22.94
CA ARG A 758 1.47 24.76 22.87
C ARG A 758 1.33 25.99 23.76
N GLY A 759 2.19 26.16 24.76
CA GLY A 759 2.16 27.29 25.70
C GLY A 759 3.05 28.46 25.32
N GLY A 760 3.62 28.54 24.11
CA GLY A 760 4.57 29.60 23.71
C GLY A 760 5.96 29.48 24.37
N THR A 761 6.22 28.39 25.09
CA THR A 761 7.54 28.08 25.68
C THR A 761 8.48 27.47 24.62
N ASN A 762 9.82 27.61 24.86
CA ASN A 762 10.76 26.85 24.05
C ASN A 762 10.56 25.35 24.28
N SER A 763 10.54 24.57 23.22
CA SER A 763 10.22 23.15 23.33
C SER A 763 11.18 22.28 22.50
N TRP A 764 11.34 21.03 22.96
CA TRP A 764 12.29 20.07 22.41
C TRP A 764 11.63 18.72 22.17
N ALA A 765 11.97 18.13 21.04
CA ALA A 765 11.66 16.74 20.70
C ALA A 765 12.98 15.97 20.56
N PHE A 766 13.18 14.96 21.39
CA PHE A 766 14.33 14.08 21.36
C PHE A 766 13.93 12.73 20.77
N LEU A 767 14.52 12.38 19.64
CA LEU A 767 14.26 11.14 18.91
C LEU A 767 15.41 10.17 19.20
N ILE A 768 15.16 9.18 20.06
CA ILE A 768 16.16 8.15 20.40
C ILE A 768 16.13 7.08 19.32
N SER A 769 17.30 6.81 18.71
CA SER A 769 17.42 5.90 17.58
C SER A 769 18.61 4.96 17.76
N ARG A 770 18.45 3.75 17.20
CA ARG A 770 19.51 2.74 17.01
C ARG A 770 19.87 2.58 15.54
N ALA A 771 19.40 3.48 14.67
CA ALA A 771 19.66 3.42 13.23
C ALA A 771 21.16 3.51 12.94
N GLU A 772 21.62 2.70 12.01
CA GLU A 772 22.99 2.74 11.51
C GLU A 772 23.21 3.97 10.62
N PRO A 773 24.41 4.58 10.63
CA PRO A 773 24.73 5.69 9.74
C PRO A 773 24.55 5.32 8.25
N GLY A 774 23.85 6.18 7.49
CA GLY A 774 23.57 5.98 6.07
C GLY A 774 22.37 5.07 5.78
N SER A 775 21.74 4.51 6.83
CA SER A 775 20.57 3.65 6.65
C SER A 775 19.32 4.44 6.22
N PRO A 776 18.33 3.78 5.57
CA PRO A 776 17.04 4.41 5.28
C PRO A 776 16.31 4.92 6.53
N ALA A 777 16.54 4.28 7.68
CA ALA A 777 15.98 4.71 8.96
C ALA A 777 16.58 6.06 9.41
N GLU A 778 17.89 6.26 9.29
CA GLU A 778 18.53 7.54 9.56
C GLU A 778 18.04 8.63 8.62
N GLN A 779 17.94 8.35 7.30
CA GLN A 779 17.44 9.30 6.31
C GLN A 779 16.04 9.80 6.65
N ARG A 780 15.16 8.92 7.14
CA ARG A 780 13.82 9.30 7.62
C ARG A 780 13.89 10.26 8.82
N LEU A 781 14.75 9.95 9.80
CA LEU A 781 14.92 10.82 10.97
C LEU A 781 15.51 12.17 10.62
N GLU A 782 16.33 12.26 9.58
CA GLU A 782 16.84 13.53 9.05
C GLU A 782 15.71 14.40 8.49
N VAL A 783 14.72 13.83 7.81
CA VAL A 783 13.57 14.57 7.30
C VAL A 783 12.84 15.27 8.46
N ILE A 784 12.48 14.54 9.51
CA ILE A 784 11.75 15.12 10.66
C ILE A 784 12.61 16.07 11.48
N HIS A 785 13.95 15.90 11.47
CA HIS A 785 14.90 16.82 12.09
C HIS A 785 14.95 18.16 11.35
N ASN A 786 14.97 18.14 10.00
CA ASN A 786 15.19 19.30 9.17
C ASN A 786 13.90 20.06 8.84
N SER A 787 12.73 19.38 8.81
CA SER A 787 11.47 20.01 8.48
C SER A 787 10.52 20.11 9.67
N LEU A 788 9.80 21.24 9.71
CA LEU A 788 8.67 21.48 10.61
C LEU A 788 7.33 21.44 9.84
N ASP A 789 7.38 21.45 8.52
CA ASP A 789 6.20 21.41 7.65
C ASP A 789 5.62 19.98 7.60
N GLY A 790 4.38 19.85 8.09
CA GLY A 790 3.69 18.57 8.11
C GLY A 790 3.42 18.00 6.72
N ALA A 791 3.17 18.85 5.71
CA ALA A 791 2.92 18.41 4.33
C ALA A 791 4.19 17.84 3.69
N GLU A 792 5.35 18.49 3.91
CA GLU A 792 6.65 18.01 3.45
C GLU A 792 7.02 16.67 4.11
N ILE A 793 6.81 16.55 5.42
CA ILE A 793 7.05 15.32 6.17
C ILE A 793 6.15 14.19 5.69
N ALA A 794 4.87 14.45 5.46
CA ALA A 794 3.94 13.46 4.96
C ALA A 794 4.27 13.02 3.52
N GLN A 795 4.72 13.95 2.68
CA GLN A 795 5.19 13.61 1.34
C GLN A 795 6.39 12.67 1.39
N ALA A 796 7.37 12.99 2.24
CA ALA A 796 8.53 12.13 2.44
C ALA A 796 8.14 10.75 3.02
N ASP A 797 7.19 10.69 3.96
CA ASP A 797 6.66 9.42 4.50
C ASP A 797 6.11 8.51 3.40
N LEU A 798 5.32 9.08 2.48
CA LEU A 798 4.79 8.36 1.32
C LEU A 798 5.86 7.92 0.32
N GLU A 799 6.91 8.73 0.13
CA GLU A 799 8.04 8.38 -0.74
C GLU A 799 8.85 7.20 -0.19
N PHE A 800 9.08 7.16 1.12
CA PHE A 800 9.82 6.07 1.78
C PHE A 800 9.03 4.75 1.84
N ARG A 801 7.71 4.80 2.01
CA ARG A 801 6.85 3.59 2.05
C ARG A 801 6.73 2.89 0.69
N GLY A 802 6.99 3.58 -0.42
CA GLY A 802 6.87 3.01 -1.76
C GLY A 802 5.42 2.88 -2.28
N ALA A 803 5.26 2.28 -3.46
CA ALA A 803 3.96 2.26 -4.17
C ALA A 803 2.92 1.27 -3.60
N GLY A 804 3.32 0.32 -2.76
CA GLY A 804 2.45 -0.77 -2.29
C GLY A 804 1.72 -0.53 -0.97
N ASP A 805 2.25 0.36 -0.12
CA ASP A 805 1.83 0.46 1.31
C ASP A 805 1.05 1.74 1.63
N VAL A 806 0.64 2.50 0.63
CA VAL A 806 0.17 3.89 0.83
C VAL A 806 -1.24 3.98 1.40
N LEU A 807 -2.05 2.94 1.24
CA LEU A 807 -3.40 2.86 1.84
C LEU A 807 -3.43 1.95 3.08
N GLY A 808 -2.35 1.99 3.82
CA GLY A 808 -2.23 1.47 5.17
C GLY A 808 -3.14 0.32 5.54
N ASP A 809 -2.71 -0.92 5.32
CA ASP A 809 -3.21 -2.09 6.06
C ASP A 809 -3.18 -1.84 7.60
N ALA A 810 -2.34 -0.90 8.06
CA ALA A 810 -2.22 -0.50 9.46
C ALA A 810 -3.41 0.32 10.00
N GLN A 811 -4.22 0.95 9.15
CA GLN A 811 -5.32 1.81 9.65
C GLN A 811 -6.72 1.29 9.36
N SER A 812 -6.92 0.40 8.40
CA SER A 812 -8.27 -0.05 8.02
C SER A 812 -8.45 -1.55 7.81
N GLY A 813 -7.39 -2.36 7.88
CA GLY A 813 -7.45 -3.82 7.66
C GLY A 813 -7.89 -4.24 6.24
N GLY A 814 -7.88 -3.31 5.27
CA GLY A 814 -8.27 -3.54 3.88
C GLY A 814 -7.08 -3.45 2.93
N LYS A 815 -6.98 -4.36 1.97
CA LYS A 815 -5.95 -4.32 0.92
C LYS A 815 -6.17 -3.09 0.04
N SER A 816 -5.10 -2.33 -0.24
CA SER A 816 -5.13 -1.24 -1.21
C SER A 816 -5.65 -1.73 -2.57
N SER A 817 -6.64 -1.02 -3.11
CA SER A 817 -7.16 -1.29 -4.46
C SER A 817 -6.23 -0.77 -5.57
N LEU A 818 -5.34 0.16 -5.25
CA LEU A 818 -4.37 0.73 -6.17
C LEU A 818 -3.13 -0.17 -6.23
N LYS A 819 -2.80 -0.67 -7.42
CA LYS A 819 -1.73 -1.67 -7.63
C LYS A 819 -0.47 -1.08 -8.27
N LEU A 820 -0.63 -0.08 -9.14
CA LEU A 820 0.45 0.53 -9.90
C LEU A 820 0.62 2.02 -9.62
N LEU A 821 -0.47 2.69 -9.26
CA LEU A 821 -0.50 4.12 -9.06
C LEU A 821 0.28 4.51 -7.80
N ARG A 822 1.20 5.44 -7.95
CA ARG A 822 2.01 6.00 -6.85
C ARG A 822 1.57 7.43 -6.61
N VAL A 823 0.77 7.62 -5.60
CA VAL A 823 0.01 8.85 -5.34
C VAL A 823 0.86 10.12 -5.38
N VAL A 824 2.08 10.09 -4.86
CA VAL A 824 2.98 11.26 -4.85
C VAL A 824 3.70 11.44 -6.20
N LYS A 825 4.26 10.34 -6.74
CA LYS A 825 5.07 10.41 -7.96
C LYS A 825 4.24 10.60 -9.23
N ASP A 826 3.00 10.13 -9.22
CA ASP A 826 2.10 10.17 -10.37
C ASP A 826 1.02 11.28 -10.20
N ALA A 827 1.30 12.31 -9.38
CA ALA A 827 0.39 13.42 -9.05
C ALA A 827 -0.17 14.15 -10.27
N ASP A 828 0.69 14.49 -11.25
CA ASP A 828 0.29 15.15 -12.48
C ASP A 828 -0.62 14.26 -13.35
N MET A 829 -0.35 12.95 -13.33
CA MET A 829 -1.19 11.96 -14.01
C MET A 829 -2.59 11.89 -13.38
N ILE A 830 -2.67 11.91 -12.05
CA ILE A 830 -3.94 11.89 -11.31
C ILE A 830 -4.74 13.18 -11.58
N ALA A 831 -4.07 14.34 -11.58
CA ALA A 831 -4.71 15.62 -11.86
C ALA A 831 -5.27 15.69 -13.30
N ASP A 832 -4.49 15.23 -14.29
CA ASP A 832 -4.93 15.13 -15.69
C ASP A 832 -6.11 14.14 -15.83
N ALA A 833 -6.00 12.98 -15.20
CA ALA A 833 -7.06 11.95 -15.20
C ALA A 833 -8.37 12.51 -14.60
N ARG A 834 -8.29 13.26 -13.49
CA ARG A 834 -9.44 13.91 -12.85
C ARG A 834 -10.10 14.92 -13.77
N THR A 835 -9.32 15.84 -14.36
CA THR A 835 -9.85 16.88 -15.26
C THR A 835 -10.59 16.25 -16.45
N ARG A 836 -10.03 15.18 -17.03
CA ARG A 836 -10.67 14.49 -18.16
C ARG A 836 -11.88 13.66 -17.75
N ALA A 837 -11.86 13.10 -16.56
CA ALA A 837 -13.02 12.38 -16.00
C ALA A 837 -14.16 13.35 -15.68
N GLU A 838 -13.88 14.56 -15.18
CA GLU A 838 -14.87 15.63 -14.99
C GLU A 838 -15.53 16.01 -16.31
N GLN A 839 -14.74 16.29 -17.35
CA GLN A 839 -15.26 16.61 -18.69
C GLN A 839 -16.11 15.49 -19.28
N LEU A 840 -15.71 14.23 -19.09
CA LEU A 840 -16.48 13.08 -19.55
C LEU A 840 -17.82 12.95 -18.82
N LEU A 841 -17.81 13.08 -17.48
CA LEU A 841 -19.00 12.98 -16.65
C LEU A 841 -19.95 14.17 -16.80
N GLU A 842 -19.45 15.35 -17.16
CA GLU A 842 -20.30 16.49 -17.55
C GLU A 842 -21.06 16.20 -18.86
N ALA A 843 -20.40 15.53 -19.83
CA ALA A 843 -21.00 15.16 -21.10
C ALA A 843 -21.90 13.93 -21.02
N ASP A 844 -21.52 12.92 -20.22
CA ASP A 844 -22.23 11.64 -20.02
C ASP A 844 -22.23 11.24 -18.54
N PRO A 845 -23.13 11.79 -17.71
CA PRO A 845 -23.15 11.55 -16.27
C PRO A 845 -23.32 10.09 -15.86
N GLU A 846 -23.98 9.28 -16.67
CA GLU A 846 -24.22 7.87 -16.37
C GLU A 846 -23.24 6.94 -17.09
N LEU A 847 -22.28 7.48 -17.86
CA LEU A 847 -21.32 6.72 -18.66
C LEU A 847 -22.01 5.73 -19.64
N ALA A 848 -23.17 6.12 -20.17
CA ALA A 848 -23.98 5.26 -21.03
C ALA A 848 -23.26 4.95 -22.37
N GLY A 849 -22.43 5.88 -22.86
CA GLY A 849 -21.59 5.69 -24.05
C GLY A 849 -20.33 4.88 -23.81
N GLU A 850 -19.91 4.70 -22.55
CA GLU A 850 -18.63 4.08 -22.16
C GLU A 850 -18.86 2.89 -21.20
N VAL A 851 -19.54 1.85 -21.70
CA VAL A 851 -20.01 0.69 -20.90
C VAL A 851 -18.88 -0.01 -20.14
N GLN A 852 -17.69 -0.14 -20.75
CA GLN A 852 -16.56 -0.80 -20.10
C GLN A 852 -16.01 0.04 -18.92
N LEU A 853 -15.97 1.36 -19.09
CA LEU A 853 -15.60 2.27 -18.01
C LEU A 853 -16.65 2.27 -16.90
N ALA A 854 -17.94 2.29 -17.25
CA ALA A 854 -19.03 2.20 -16.27
C ALA A 854 -18.93 0.93 -15.42
N GLY A 855 -18.65 -0.23 -16.06
CA GLY A 855 -18.38 -1.49 -15.38
C GLY A 855 -17.17 -1.41 -14.43
N ALA A 856 -16.06 -0.88 -14.92
CA ALA A 856 -14.84 -0.75 -14.11
C ALA A 856 -15.01 0.21 -12.90
N VAL A 857 -15.73 1.32 -13.08
CA VAL A 857 -16.09 2.24 -12.01
C VAL A 857 -16.96 1.56 -10.96
N LEU A 858 -17.95 0.76 -11.40
CA LEU A 858 -18.82 0.01 -10.49
C LEU A 858 -18.06 -1.06 -9.71
N ASP A 859 -17.15 -1.79 -10.36
CA ASP A 859 -16.33 -2.82 -9.72
C ASP A 859 -15.33 -2.18 -8.74
N PHE A 860 -14.74 -1.04 -9.10
CA PHE A 860 -13.90 -0.26 -8.19
C PHE A 860 -14.70 0.19 -6.96
N THR A 861 -15.92 0.66 -7.14
CA THR A 861 -16.82 1.07 -6.05
C THR A 861 -17.15 -0.10 -5.12
N ARG A 862 -17.54 -1.26 -5.67
CA ARG A 862 -17.87 -2.46 -4.88
C ARG A 862 -16.67 -3.07 -4.16
N GLY A 863 -15.51 -3.09 -4.81
CA GLY A 863 -14.25 -3.57 -4.21
C GLY A 863 -13.69 -2.64 -3.15
N ASN A 864 -14.12 -1.38 -3.13
CA ASN A 864 -13.64 -0.30 -2.29
C ASN A 864 -14.79 0.41 -1.56
N GLU A 865 -15.85 -0.30 -1.22
CA GLU A 865 -16.95 0.27 -0.44
C GLU A 865 -16.43 0.95 0.82
N THR A 866 -15.44 0.36 1.48
CA THR A 866 -14.73 0.99 2.60
C THR A 866 -13.92 2.23 2.20
N PHE A 867 -13.42 2.32 0.98
CA PHE A 867 -12.63 3.46 0.50
C PHE A 867 -13.52 4.61 0.00
N LEU A 868 -14.54 4.32 -0.79
CA LEU A 868 -15.44 5.33 -1.37
C LEU A 868 -16.49 5.83 -0.40
N THR A 869 -16.86 5.02 0.57
CA THR A 869 -17.75 5.41 1.66
C THR A 869 -16.97 5.85 2.91
N SER A 870 -15.62 5.71 2.93
CA SER A 870 -14.75 6.33 3.94
C SER A 870 -14.37 7.76 3.57
N SER A 871 -14.62 8.16 2.37
CA SER A 871 -14.51 9.53 1.90
C SER A 871 -15.78 10.33 2.11
#